data_48bf93f1b9a3cd03fade1052df2e25c9
#
_entry.id   48bf93f1b9a3cd03fade1052df2e25c9
#
_cell.length_a   1.000
_cell.length_b   1.000
_cell.length_c   1.000
_cell.angle_alpha   90.00
_cell.angle_beta   90.00
_cell.angle_gamma   90.00
#
_symmetry.space_group_name_H-M   'P 1'
#
loop_
_entity.id
_entity.type
_entity.pdbx_description
1 polymer ?
#
loop_
_entity_poly.entity_id
_entity_poly.type
_entity_poly.pdbx_seq_one_letter_code
_entity_poly.pdbx_strand_id
1 'polypeptide(L)'
;MSATTPTSIARFHHFLAQITRLVDIAPAEAELLSQARQCLQSLVSHDDWLPAEFAQPHPRYYQEYLLYADPQDRFSVVSCVGAPRVATPIHDHTVWGLVGMLRGSEFCQPYSRMSDGRWAPAGFQIDMLPGDVEAISPRIGDVHKVWNALADEVCVSIHVYGGNIGLIERNSYREDGTRSKFVSGYANVTAVAEAPTQPAPVVAPSVSSVVPAFAPASAPTVAPSVAVPAPVNEAAVLVSPEPSNEVAQEAMAAEVSHPYAVSSYAQIRAALLAKEEIALVDVREEGAYAQSHPLFAINLPYGRIEVDVWRRIPRRDTPVVVYDNGEGLALQAMPVLQRMGYSQLSVMQNGLAGWAAAGGELFRDVNVPSKSFGELVEAQRKTPSFSALEVKALLERGSDMVLLDASRFDEYQSMSIPNAISVPGGELVLRARSLAPSPTTRIVVNCTGRTRSIIGAQSLINSGIPNPVCALRNGTTAWTLAGLDVVKGAVQRYGETNENDRSKAAASALALLFRAGVPRVDPATVKQWLTETDRNTYVFDVRTPEEYAQGHWSGAVSAPGGQLVQETDHFIGVRGARVVVYDDDGVRASMTASWLAQMGWQVAVMKDITPQDLQSKNTVLDEDLPPTLAPLSVVDPPTLKTWLANRSNLSMVIDVGDSATYVKRHIPGAWWLLRSQLTQDFNRVHKANRYVLTCGDGRISRYAVAELQPLLRPGVEVLWLPGGNAAWQAAGFSTQQGESYLASPRIDHYRRPYEGSDNLGLAMQAYLDWQHGLVEQLQRDGTHHFKVI
;
A
#
# COMPACT_ATOMS: atom_id res chain seq x y z
N MET A 1 -10.60 -6.31 28.24
CA MET A 1 -9.91 -6.15 26.96
C MET A 1 -8.91 -5.02 27.18
N SER A 2 -7.63 -5.33 27.31
CA SER A 2 -6.58 -4.32 27.47
C SER A 2 -6.20 -3.85 26.06
N ALA A 3 -6.47 -2.60 25.76
CA ALA A 3 -6.07 -1.97 24.50
C ALA A 3 -4.54 -1.91 24.46
N THR A 4 -3.94 -2.54 23.48
CA THR A 4 -2.52 -2.36 23.15
C THR A 4 -2.28 -0.89 22.81
N THR A 5 -1.45 -0.22 23.59
CA THR A 5 -1.13 1.20 23.40
C THR A 5 -0.27 1.38 22.13
N PRO A 6 -0.32 2.55 21.43
CA PRO A 6 0.46 2.80 20.21
C PRO A 6 1.98 2.60 20.35
N THR A 7 2.51 2.73 21.56
CA THR A 7 3.92 2.46 21.90
C THR A 7 4.34 1.00 21.75
N SER A 8 3.41 0.05 21.85
CA SER A 8 3.69 -1.39 21.85
C SER A 8 3.94 -1.91 20.43
N ILE A 9 3.14 -1.52 19.45
CA ILE A 9 3.30 -1.91 18.03
C ILE A 9 4.55 -1.26 17.43
N ALA A 10 4.88 -0.03 17.82
CA ALA A 10 6.09 0.65 17.39
C ALA A 10 7.37 -0.11 17.77
N ARG A 11 7.37 -0.84 18.90
CA ARG A 11 8.48 -1.68 19.35
C ARG A 11 8.75 -2.83 18.38
N PHE A 12 7.70 -3.52 17.93
CA PHE A 12 7.84 -4.60 16.96
C PHE A 12 8.30 -4.09 15.59
N HIS A 13 7.78 -2.95 15.12
CA HIS A 13 8.22 -2.33 13.86
C HIS A 13 9.67 -1.87 13.93
N HIS A 14 10.11 -1.31 15.06
CA HIS A 14 11.51 -0.94 15.26
C HIS A 14 12.42 -2.17 15.18
N PHE A 15 12.03 -3.25 15.84
CA PHE A 15 12.72 -4.53 15.76
C PHE A 15 12.82 -5.06 14.31
N LEU A 16 11.73 -5.06 13.55
CA LEU A 16 11.73 -5.48 12.14
C LEU A 16 12.69 -4.64 11.29
N ALA A 17 12.69 -3.32 11.48
CA ALA A 17 13.60 -2.43 10.77
C ALA A 17 15.08 -2.73 11.09
N GLN A 18 15.39 -3.07 12.35
CA GLN A 18 16.74 -3.47 12.75
C GLN A 18 17.17 -4.79 12.11
N ILE A 19 16.32 -5.83 12.13
CA ILE A 19 16.62 -7.13 11.52
C ILE A 19 16.75 -6.99 9.99
N THR A 20 15.85 -6.26 9.32
CA THR A 20 15.94 -6.01 7.88
C THR A 20 17.28 -5.38 7.52
N ARG A 21 17.69 -4.34 8.26
CA ARG A 21 18.98 -3.67 8.05
C ARG A 21 20.18 -4.60 8.25
N LEU A 22 20.16 -5.47 9.25
CA LEU A 22 21.21 -6.45 9.47
C LEU A 22 21.31 -7.45 8.33
N VAL A 23 20.17 -7.92 7.83
CA VAL A 23 20.09 -8.85 6.68
C VAL A 23 20.54 -8.16 5.38
N ASP A 24 20.23 -6.87 5.20
CA ASP A 24 20.68 -6.06 4.05
C ASP A 24 22.20 -5.90 4.02
N ILE A 25 22.83 -5.67 5.17
CA ILE A 25 24.30 -5.56 5.28
C ILE A 25 24.97 -6.91 5.02
N ALA A 26 24.24 -8.02 5.21
CA ALA A 26 24.72 -9.40 5.03
C ALA A 26 26.10 -9.68 5.67
N PRO A 27 26.28 -9.39 6.99
CA PRO A 27 27.53 -9.70 7.67
C PRO A 27 27.75 -11.22 7.76
N ALA A 28 28.93 -11.64 8.26
CA ALA A 28 29.16 -13.05 8.55
C ALA A 28 28.10 -13.56 9.55
N GLU A 29 27.63 -14.80 9.40
CA GLU A 29 26.53 -15.38 10.19
C GLU A 29 26.71 -15.22 11.71
N ALA A 30 27.92 -15.40 12.22
CA ALA A 30 28.19 -15.22 13.66
C ALA A 30 27.96 -13.78 14.12
N GLU A 31 28.29 -12.79 13.31
CA GLU A 31 28.08 -11.38 13.56
C GLU A 31 26.60 -11.02 13.44
N LEU A 32 25.92 -11.54 12.41
CA LEU A 32 24.47 -11.40 12.22
C LEU A 32 23.72 -11.91 13.45
N LEU A 33 24.00 -13.14 13.88
CA LEU A 33 23.36 -13.75 15.06
C LEU A 33 23.63 -12.97 16.33
N SER A 34 24.87 -12.44 16.53
CA SER A 34 25.21 -11.64 17.70
C SER A 34 24.43 -10.32 17.77
N GLN A 35 24.33 -9.59 16.65
CA GLN A 35 23.62 -8.32 16.61
C GLN A 35 22.09 -8.52 16.63
N ALA A 36 21.58 -9.50 15.89
CA ALA A 36 20.16 -9.82 15.88
C ALA A 36 19.67 -10.36 17.24
N ARG A 37 20.52 -11.07 18.00
CA ARG A 37 20.25 -11.49 19.39
C ARG A 37 19.94 -10.30 20.28
N GLN A 38 20.70 -9.20 20.20
CA GLN A 38 20.46 -8.00 21.00
C GLN A 38 19.13 -7.33 20.64
N CYS A 39 18.80 -7.30 19.34
CA CYS A 39 17.53 -6.76 18.87
C CYS A 39 16.35 -7.59 19.40
N LEU A 40 16.41 -8.92 19.29
CA LEU A 40 15.36 -9.81 19.78
C LEU A 40 15.23 -9.75 21.30
N GLN A 41 16.34 -9.70 22.03
CA GLN A 41 16.35 -9.57 23.49
C GLN A 41 15.64 -8.29 23.94
N SER A 42 15.90 -7.16 23.25
CA SER A 42 15.19 -5.90 23.52
C SER A 42 13.68 -6.02 23.26
N LEU A 43 13.26 -6.79 22.25
CA LEU A 43 11.84 -7.00 21.93
C LEU A 43 11.15 -7.86 23.00
N VAL A 44 11.74 -9.04 23.34
CA VAL A 44 11.11 -10.02 24.26
C VAL A 44 11.23 -9.62 25.73
N SER A 45 12.00 -8.60 26.07
CA SER A 45 12.03 -8.02 27.43
C SER A 45 10.75 -7.24 27.77
N HIS A 46 9.83 -7.07 26.83
CA HIS A 46 8.57 -6.38 27.01
C HIS A 46 7.43 -7.21 26.39
N ASP A 47 6.38 -7.46 27.17
CA ASP A 47 5.24 -8.29 26.80
C ASP A 47 3.96 -7.45 26.56
N ASP A 48 4.12 -6.30 25.92
CA ASP A 48 3.04 -5.34 25.69
C ASP A 48 2.64 -5.20 24.20
N TRP A 49 3.29 -5.94 23.30
CA TRP A 49 3.20 -5.74 21.85
C TRP A 49 2.59 -6.91 21.07
N LEU A 50 2.62 -8.16 21.61
CA LEU A 50 2.09 -9.33 20.90
C LEU A 50 0.57 -9.41 21.08
N PRO A 51 -0.26 -9.33 20.00
CA PRO A 51 -1.70 -9.49 20.10
C PRO A 51 -2.10 -10.87 20.60
N ALA A 52 -3.18 -10.94 21.38
CA ALA A 52 -3.63 -12.16 22.04
C ALA A 52 -3.99 -13.30 21.07
N GLU A 53 -4.40 -12.97 19.84
CA GLU A 53 -4.68 -13.95 18.78
C GLU A 53 -3.45 -14.73 18.32
N PHE A 54 -2.23 -14.16 18.44
CA PHE A 54 -0.98 -14.84 18.11
C PHE A 54 -0.31 -15.53 19.29
N ALA A 55 -1.04 -15.68 20.39
CA ALA A 55 -0.62 -16.36 21.61
C ALA A 55 -1.59 -17.48 22.01
N GLN A 56 -2.38 -17.99 21.06
CA GLN A 56 -3.36 -19.06 21.31
C GLN A 56 -2.70 -20.44 21.19
N PRO A 57 -2.73 -21.30 22.22
CA PRO A 57 -2.10 -22.61 22.18
C PRO A 57 -2.97 -23.63 21.43
N HIS A 58 -2.32 -24.62 20.80
CA HIS A 58 -2.98 -25.83 20.36
C HIS A 58 -2.76 -26.97 21.39
N PRO A 59 -3.79 -27.78 21.71
CA PRO A 59 -3.68 -28.74 22.81
C PRO A 59 -2.77 -29.93 22.58
N ARG A 60 -2.26 -30.13 21.34
CA ARG A 60 -1.48 -31.32 20.96
C ARG A 60 -0.10 -31.05 20.39
N TYR A 61 0.19 -29.80 19.93
CA TYR A 61 1.48 -29.43 19.35
C TYR A 61 1.76 -27.94 19.54
N TYR A 62 3.02 -27.52 19.38
CA TYR A 62 3.39 -26.11 19.33
C TYR A 62 2.71 -25.44 18.16
N GLN A 63 2.00 -24.35 18.43
CA GLN A 63 1.31 -23.57 17.42
C GLN A 63 2.22 -22.46 16.91
N GLU A 64 2.47 -22.42 15.60
CA GLU A 64 3.27 -21.37 14.97
C GLU A 64 2.37 -20.32 14.33
N TYR A 65 2.60 -19.02 14.64
CA TYR A 65 1.93 -17.87 14.04
C TYR A 65 2.93 -16.99 13.33
N LEU A 66 2.74 -16.74 12.03
CA LEU A 66 3.57 -15.81 11.29
C LEU A 66 3.26 -14.38 11.76
N LEU A 67 4.27 -13.69 12.28
CA LEU A 67 4.19 -12.27 12.62
C LEU A 67 4.71 -11.39 11.49
N TYR A 68 5.73 -11.87 10.76
CA TYR A 68 6.31 -11.18 9.62
C TYR A 68 7.10 -12.17 8.75
N ALA A 69 6.98 -12.02 7.44
CA ALA A 69 7.90 -12.60 6.45
C ALA A 69 8.50 -11.47 5.60
N ASP A 70 9.80 -11.50 5.44
CA ASP A 70 10.49 -10.57 4.53
C ASP A 70 9.98 -10.76 3.09
N PRO A 71 9.71 -9.68 2.33
CA PRO A 71 9.18 -9.80 0.97
C PRO A 71 10.05 -10.58 -0.02
N GLN A 72 11.32 -10.80 0.31
CA GLN A 72 12.26 -11.62 -0.45
C GLN A 72 12.55 -12.97 0.22
N ASP A 73 11.74 -13.38 1.19
CA ASP A 73 11.90 -14.59 2.00
C ASP A 73 13.29 -14.77 2.66
N ARG A 74 14.01 -13.67 2.92
CA ARG A 74 15.33 -13.69 3.53
C ARG A 74 15.27 -13.98 5.03
N PHE A 75 14.17 -13.66 5.69
CA PHE A 75 13.89 -14.00 7.09
C PHE A 75 12.40 -13.97 7.40
N SER A 76 12.02 -14.66 8.47
CA SER A 76 10.66 -14.61 9.03
C SER A 76 10.70 -14.45 10.55
N VAL A 77 9.64 -13.86 11.10
CA VAL A 77 9.41 -13.71 12.54
C VAL A 77 8.14 -14.44 12.90
N VAL A 78 8.21 -15.34 13.89
CA VAL A 78 7.14 -16.28 14.23
C VAL A 78 6.88 -16.23 15.74
N SER A 79 5.62 -16.24 16.17
CA SER A 79 5.24 -16.56 17.55
C SER A 79 4.99 -18.06 17.65
N CYS A 80 5.75 -18.74 18.50
CA CYS A 80 5.58 -20.14 18.83
C CYS A 80 4.90 -20.28 20.20
N VAL A 81 3.80 -21.03 20.24
CA VAL A 81 2.95 -21.13 21.43
C VAL A 81 2.85 -22.58 21.87
N GLY A 82 3.40 -22.88 23.05
CA GLY A 82 3.36 -24.19 23.68
C GLY A 82 2.28 -24.29 24.74
N ALA A 83 1.28 -25.18 24.55
CA ALA A 83 0.35 -25.52 25.61
C ALA A 83 1.05 -26.28 26.76
N PRO A 84 0.48 -26.33 27.97
CA PRO A 84 1.01 -27.11 29.07
C PRO A 84 1.36 -28.54 28.66
N ARG A 85 2.56 -29.00 28.97
CA ARG A 85 3.05 -30.37 28.73
C ARG A 85 3.18 -30.78 27.26
N VAL A 86 3.06 -29.85 26.33
CA VAL A 86 3.32 -30.12 24.88
C VAL A 86 4.80 -30.03 24.58
N ALA A 87 5.28 -30.91 23.71
CA ALA A 87 6.67 -30.95 23.23
C ALA A 87 6.73 -31.02 21.71
N THR A 88 7.79 -30.45 21.12
CA THR A 88 8.11 -30.66 19.70
C THR A 88 8.73 -32.07 19.49
N PRO A 89 8.72 -32.63 18.28
CA PRO A 89 9.63 -33.72 17.94
C PRO A 89 11.09 -33.22 18.00
N ILE A 90 12.07 -34.12 17.96
CA ILE A 90 13.46 -33.77 17.65
C ILE A 90 13.47 -33.27 16.19
N HIS A 91 13.93 -32.02 15.93
CA HIS A 91 13.86 -31.43 14.59
C HIS A 91 15.02 -30.48 14.30
N ASP A 92 15.25 -30.20 13.04
CA ASP A 92 16.17 -29.18 12.56
C ASP A 92 15.43 -27.99 11.91
N HIS A 93 16.18 -26.92 11.59
CA HIS A 93 15.65 -25.71 10.95
C HIS A 93 16.26 -25.46 9.56
N THR A 94 17.41 -26.04 9.25
CA THR A 94 18.16 -25.92 7.99
C THR A 94 18.62 -24.47 7.64
N VAL A 95 18.22 -23.50 8.43
CA VAL A 95 18.59 -22.07 8.34
C VAL A 95 19.06 -21.56 9.71
N TRP A 96 19.74 -20.43 9.75
CA TRP A 96 20.01 -19.77 11.03
C TRP A 96 18.72 -19.28 11.69
N GLY A 97 18.70 -19.23 13.01
CA GLY A 97 17.56 -18.77 13.79
C GLY A 97 17.95 -18.23 15.16
N LEU A 98 17.04 -17.49 15.73
CA LEU A 98 17.06 -16.99 17.10
C LEU A 98 15.73 -17.31 17.77
N VAL A 99 15.77 -17.79 18.99
CA VAL A 99 14.59 -18.09 19.82
C VAL A 99 14.63 -17.17 21.02
N GLY A 100 13.65 -16.29 21.19
CA GLY A 100 13.54 -15.36 22.33
C GLY A 100 12.30 -15.67 23.17
N MET A 101 12.47 -15.85 24.46
CA MET A 101 11.36 -16.16 25.36
C MET A 101 10.59 -14.90 25.74
N LEU A 102 9.27 -14.86 25.46
CA LEU A 102 8.40 -13.72 25.74
C LEU A 102 7.55 -13.96 27.01
N ARG A 103 6.92 -15.15 27.14
CA ARG A 103 6.04 -15.49 28.26
C ARG A 103 6.26 -16.93 28.67
N GLY A 104 6.13 -17.20 29.97
CA GLY A 104 6.27 -18.55 30.53
C GLY A 104 7.72 -19.03 30.53
N SER A 105 7.94 -20.32 30.32
CA SER A 105 9.28 -20.92 30.26
C SER A 105 9.29 -22.13 29.35
N GLU A 106 10.41 -22.35 28.66
CA GLU A 106 10.66 -23.51 27.81
C GLU A 106 11.95 -24.22 28.16
N PHE A 107 11.92 -25.54 28.06
CA PHE A 107 13.15 -26.35 28.05
C PHE A 107 13.55 -26.65 26.62
N CYS A 108 14.81 -26.39 26.31
CA CYS A 108 15.44 -26.73 25.03
C CYS A 108 16.55 -27.76 25.26
N GLN A 109 16.40 -28.95 24.71
CA GLN A 109 17.41 -30.02 24.75
C GLN A 109 18.04 -30.19 23.37
N PRO A 110 19.32 -29.84 23.20
CA PRO A 110 20.07 -30.16 21.99
C PRO A 110 20.24 -31.66 21.80
N TYR A 111 20.31 -32.11 20.55
CA TYR A 111 20.54 -33.50 20.17
C TYR A 111 21.68 -33.59 19.19
N SER A 112 22.48 -34.65 19.30
CA SER A 112 23.53 -35.00 18.33
C SER A 112 23.39 -36.42 17.80
N ARG A 113 23.88 -36.65 16.56
CA ARG A 113 23.84 -37.90 15.93
C ARG A 113 25.04 -38.75 16.41
N MET A 114 24.75 -39.88 16.98
CA MET A 114 25.76 -40.86 17.45
C MET A 114 26.39 -41.62 16.31
N SER A 115 27.53 -42.25 16.56
CA SER A 115 28.25 -43.06 15.56
C SER A 115 27.45 -44.26 15.01
N ASP A 116 26.48 -44.77 15.78
CA ASP A 116 25.55 -45.83 15.37
C ASP A 116 24.33 -45.32 14.61
N GLY A 117 24.26 -43.99 14.33
CA GLY A 117 23.21 -43.37 13.54
C GLY A 117 22.01 -42.92 14.35
N ARG A 118 21.91 -43.23 15.64
CA ARG A 118 20.86 -42.79 16.56
C ARG A 118 21.05 -41.33 16.99
N TRP A 119 19.96 -40.67 17.41
CA TRP A 119 19.97 -39.34 18.01
C TRP A 119 19.91 -39.45 19.53
N ALA A 120 20.80 -38.74 20.21
CA ALA A 120 20.84 -38.69 21.68
C ALA A 120 20.96 -37.23 22.17
N PRO A 121 20.45 -36.93 23.38
CA PRO A 121 20.67 -35.66 24.03
C PRO A 121 22.16 -35.29 24.05
N ALA A 122 22.46 -34.03 23.69
CA ALA A 122 23.81 -33.49 23.67
C ALA A 122 23.90 -32.24 24.52
N GLY A 123 24.94 -32.17 25.37
CA GLY A 123 25.08 -31.01 26.28
C GLY A 123 24.03 -30.98 27.39
N PHE A 124 23.90 -29.79 28.00
CA PHE A 124 22.92 -29.54 29.05
C PHE A 124 21.59 -29.07 28.44
N GLN A 125 20.51 -29.45 29.12
CA GLN A 125 19.20 -28.83 28.87
C GLN A 125 19.31 -27.35 29.19
N ILE A 126 18.75 -26.48 28.33
CA ILE A 126 18.72 -25.06 28.45
C ILE A 126 17.33 -24.66 28.96
N ASP A 127 17.30 -23.95 30.08
CA ASP A 127 16.09 -23.42 30.66
C ASP A 127 15.94 -21.98 30.18
N MET A 128 14.94 -21.71 29.33
CA MET A 128 14.68 -20.39 28.77
C MET A 128 13.59 -19.66 29.59
N LEU A 129 13.95 -18.51 30.13
CA LEU A 129 13.08 -17.62 30.89
C LEU A 129 12.75 -16.35 30.09
N PRO A 130 11.67 -15.61 30.40
CA PRO A 130 11.33 -14.37 29.71
C PRO A 130 12.50 -13.40 29.62
N GLY A 131 12.83 -12.95 28.41
CA GLY A 131 13.99 -12.13 28.09
C GLY A 131 15.23 -12.89 27.61
N ASP A 132 15.28 -14.22 27.78
CA ASP A 132 16.38 -15.04 27.24
C ASP A 132 16.29 -15.19 25.74
N VAL A 133 17.44 -15.25 25.07
CA VAL A 133 17.53 -15.49 23.62
C VAL A 133 18.61 -16.51 23.33
N GLU A 134 18.28 -17.55 22.58
CA GLU A 134 19.20 -18.58 22.08
C GLU A 134 19.36 -18.53 20.57
N ALA A 135 20.56 -18.85 20.09
CA ALA A 135 20.87 -18.91 18.67
C ALA A 135 20.98 -20.36 18.21
N ILE A 136 20.42 -20.65 17.05
CA ILE A 136 20.44 -21.94 16.40
C ILE A 136 20.89 -21.80 14.94
N SER A 137 21.70 -22.71 14.44
CA SER A 137 21.99 -22.78 13.01
C SER A 137 22.63 -24.12 12.67
N PRO A 138 22.60 -24.53 11.37
CA PRO A 138 23.32 -25.71 10.91
C PRO A 138 24.83 -25.71 11.19
N ARG A 139 25.42 -24.54 11.47
CA ARG A 139 26.85 -24.38 11.77
C ARG A 139 27.20 -24.47 13.24
N ILE A 140 26.28 -24.09 14.13
CA ILE A 140 26.52 -24.08 15.58
C ILE A 140 25.70 -25.12 16.34
N GLY A 141 24.77 -25.80 15.64
CA GLY A 141 23.83 -26.78 16.18
C GLY A 141 22.41 -26.27 16.04
N ASP A 142 21.56 -27.03 15.31
CA ASP A 142 20.16 -26.69 15.08
C ASP A 142 19.19 -27.85 15.33
N VAL A 143 19.70 -29.01 15.76
CA VAL A 143 18.86 -30.17 16.08
C VAL A 143 18.55 -30.20 17.56
N HIS A 144 17.30 -30.00 17.89
CA HIS A 144 16.84 -29.93 19.29
C HIS A 144 15.41 -30.43 19.47
N LYS A 145 15.01 -30.57 20.71
CA LYS A 145 13.65 -30.80 21.15
C LYS A 145 13.27 -29.75 22.18
N VAL A 146 12.09 -29.15 22.04
CA VAL A 146 11.59 -28.09 22.92
C VAL A 146 10.29 -28.55 23.58
N TRP A 147 10.06 -28.19 24.84
CA TRP A 147 8.79 -28.40 25.53
C TRP A 147 8.53 -27.32 26.56
N ASN A 148 7.24 -27.05 26.77
CA ASN A 148 6.80 -26.11 27.80
C ASN A 148 7.21 -26.63 29.20
N ALA A 149 7.97 -25.79 29.91
CA ALA A 149 8.45 -26.10 31.27
C ALA A 149 7.34 -26.04 32.34
N LEU A 150 6.23 -25.36 32.02
CA LEU A 150 5.13 -25.12 32.95
C LEU A 150 4.06 -26.21 32.80
N ALA A 151 3.50 -26.62 33.93
CA ALA A 151 2.54 -27.72 34.01
C ALA A 151 1.09 -27.27 33.65
N ASP A 152 0.78 -26.00 33.84
CA ASP A 152 -0.59 -25.44 33.83
C ASP A 152 -0.68 -24.06 33.12
N GLU A 153 0.41 -23.51 32.66
CA GLU A 153 0.46 -22.23 31.92
C GLU A 153 1.00 -22.39 30.49
N VAL A 154 0.62 -21.47 29.64
CA VAL A 154 1.07 -21.41 28.23
C VAL A 154 2.42 -20.71 28.17
N CYS A 155 3.36 -21.22 27.36
CA CYS A 155 4.58 -20.50 27.01
C CYS A 155 4.49 -19.89 25.60
N VAL A 156 5.14 -18.76 25.42
CA VAL A 156 5.22 -18.03 24.13
C VAL A 156 6.65 -17.61 23.88
N SER A 157 7.24 -18.10 22.81
CA SER A 157 8.55 -17.70 22.32
C SER A 157 8.43 -17.02 20.95
N ILE A 158 9.33 -16.07 20.66
CA ILE A 158 9.41 -15.34 19.41
C ILE A 158 10.65 -15.81 18.68
N HIS A 159 10.44 -16.32 17.47
CA HIS A 159 11.49 -16.89 16.66
C HIS A 159 11.79 -16.02 15.44
N VAL A 160 13.06 -15.88 15.09
CA VAL A 160 13.54 -15.22 13.87
C VAL A 160 14.36 -16.23 13.08
N TYR A 161 13.98 -16.49 11.85
CA TYR A 161 14.66 -17.46 10.99
C TYR A 161 15.18 -16.84 9.71
N GLY A 162 16.33 -17.30 9.22
CA GLY A 162 16.95 -16.88 7.97
C GLY A 162 16.28 -17.47 6.73
N GLY A 163 14.99 -17.27 6.62
CA GLY A 163 14.11 -17.70 5.55
C GLY A 163 12.67 -17.73 6.03
N ASN A 164 11.72 -17.99 5.15
CA ASN A 164 10.31 -18.18 5.49
C ASN A 164 10.08 -19.59 6.02
N ILE A 165 10.28 -19.79 7.34
CA ILE A 165 10.41 -21.11 7.96
C ILE A 165 9.18 -22.01 7.76
N GLY A 166 7.99 -21.44 7.70
CA GLY A 166 6.76 -22.18 7.48
C GLY A 166 6.64 -22.78 6.06
N LEU A 167 7.47 -22.34 5.12
CA LEU A 167 7.55 -22.87 3.74
C LEU A 167 8.77 -23.74 3.51
N ILE A 168 9.72 -23.77 4.44
CA ILE A 168 10.97 -24.53 4.31
C ILE A 168 10.75 -26.00 4.71
N GLU A 169 11.11 -26.94 3.82
CA GLU A 169 11.13 -28.37 4.12
C GLU A 169 12.27 -28.67 5.11
N ARG A 170 11.91 -29.19 6.27
CA ARG A 170 12.81 -29.54 7.39
C ARG A 170 12.70 -30.99 7.75
N ASN A 171 13.52 -31.45 8.71
CA ASN A 171 13.49 -32.82 9.15
C ASN A 171 13.07 -32.93 10.61
N SER A 172 12.26 -33.96 10.89
CA SER A 172 12.04 -34.47 12.23
C SER A 172 12.72 -35.82 12.38
N TYR A 173 13.19 -36.11 13.59
CA TYR A 173 13.97 -37.25 13.88
C TYR A 173 13.36 -38.08 15.03
N ARG A 174 13.54 -39.38 15.00
CA ARG A 174 13.33 -40.24 16.15
C ARG A 174 14.70 -40.61 16.74
N GLU A 175 14.70 -41.03 18.01
CA GLU A 175 15.93 -41.47 18.69
C GLU A 175 16.59 -42.65 18.01
N ASP A 176 15.84 -43.50 17.32
CA ASP A 176 16.35 -44.66 16.54
C ASP A 176 17.08 -44.29 15.24
N GLY A 177 17.18 -43.02 14.91
CA GLY A 177 17.79 -42.52 13.69
C GLY A 177 16.80 -42.29 12.53
N THR A 178 15.56 -42.70 12.65
CA THR A 178 14.53 -42.51 11.62
C THR A 178 14.31 -41.01 11.37
N ARG A 179 14.30 -40.63 10.09
CA ARG A 179 14.11 -39.25 9.63
C ARG A 179 12.82 -39.12 8.82
N SER A 180 12.06 -38.07 9.07
CA SER A 180 10.88 -37.69 8.30
C SER A 180 10.97 -36.23 7.89
N LYS A 181 10.52 -35.89 6.68
CA LYS A 181 10.45 -34.53 6.18
C LYS A 181 9.12 -33.90 6.56
N PHE A 182 9.10 -32.60 6.83
CA PHE A 182 7.88 -31.84 7.10
C PHE A 182 8.05 -30.38 6.73
N VAL A 183 6.92 -29.70 6.49
CA VAL A 183 6.76 -28.27 6.39
C VAL A 183 5.73 -27.89 7.45
N SER A 184 6.06 -26.95 8.35
CA SER A 184 5.17 -26.62 9.48
C SER A 184 3.91 -25.85 9.07
N GLY A 185 4.03 -24.99 8.06
CA GLY A 185 3.00 -23.97 7.81
C GLY A 185 2.86 -23.00 8.99
N TYR A 186 1.78 -22.24 9.00
CA TYR A 186 1.44 -21.33 10.10
C TYR A 186 -0.05 -21.40 10.42
N ALA A 187 -0.45 -21.23 11.67
CA ALA A 187 -1.83 -21.32 12.09
C ALA A 187 -2.72 -20.18 11.56
N ASN A 188 -2.14 -19.02 11.36
CA ASN A 188 -2.80 -17.83 10.85
C ASN A 188 -2.64 -17.65 9.32
N VAL A 189 -2.05 -18.64 8.64
CA VAL A 189 -1.89 -18.68 7.19
C VAL A 189 -2.52 -19.96 6.67
N THR A 190 -3.67 -19.84 6.00
CA THR A 190 -4.34 -21.01 5.42
C THR A 190 -3.61 -21.41 4.13
N ALA A 191 -2.87 -22.53 4.17
CA ALA A 191 -2.25 -23.11 2.99
C ALA A 191 -3.34 -23.69 2.08
N VAL A 192 -3.43 -23.21 0.86
CA VAL A 192 -4.12 -23.89 -0.24
C VAL A 192 -3.08 -24.79 -0.92
N ALA A 193 -2.85 -25.96 -0.36
CA ALA A 193 -2.31 -27.16 -1.02
C ALA A 193 -2.42 -28.34 -0.07
N GLU A 194 -2.65 -29.51 -0.60
CA GLU A 194 -2.81 -30.78 0.13
C GLU A 194 -1.74 -30.97 1.20
N ALA A 195 -2.17 -31.12 2.44
CA ALA A 195 -1.27 -31.37 3.57
C ALA A 195 -0.56 -32.72 3.40
N PRO A 196 0.78 -32.74 3.50
CA PRO A 196 1.44 -33.99 3.81
C PRO A 196 1.05 -34.38 5.25
N THR A 197 0.47 -35.57 5.38
CA THR A 197 0.07 -36.16 6.65
C THR A 197 1.21 -36.12 7.66
N GLN A 198 1.03 -35.38 8.74
CA GLN A 198 1.92 -35.48 9.90
C GLN A 198 1.94 -36.92 10.41
N PRO A 199 3.09 -37.47 10.80
CA PRO A 199 3.13 -38.79 11.41
C PRO A 199 2.33 -38.78 12.72
N ALA A 200 1.46 -39.77 12.86
CA ALA A 200 0.59 -39.93 14.03
C ALA A 200 1.40 -39.91 15.34
N PRO A 201 0.92 -39.24 16.38
CA PRO A 201 1.57 -39.24 17.69
C PRO A 201 1.62 -40.64 18.26
N VAL A 202 2.80 -41.06 18.72
CA VAL A 202 2.98 -42.33 19.45
C VAL A 202 2.25 -42.24 20.77
N VAL A 203 1.16 -42.99 20.90
CA VAL A 203 0.40 -43.13 22.14
C VAL A 203 1.25 -43.92 23.13
N ALA A 204 1.59 -43.37 24.26
CA ALA A 204 2.12 -44.08 25.41
C ALA A 204 1.02 -44.96 26.02
N PRO A 205 1.35 -46.19 26.57
CA PRO A 205 0.35 -47.11 26.99
C PRO A 205 -0.40 -46.62 28.23
N SER A 206 -1.73 -46.73 28.13
CA SER A 206 -2.69 -46.36 29.18
C SER A 206 -2.61 -47.35 30.33
N VAL A 207 -2.51 -46.83 31.55
CA VAL A 207 -2.87 -47.58 32.77
C VAL A 207 -4.27 -47.13 33.17
N SER A 208 -5.20 -48.08 33.12
CA SER A 208 -6.59 -47.93 33.59
C SER A 208 -6.65 -47.78 35.08
N SER A 209 -7.43 -46.82 35.59
CA SER A 209 -8.18 -46.96 36.82
C SER A 209 -9.46 -46.14 36.84
N VAL A 210 -10.49 -46.75 37.25
CA VAL A 210 -11.92 -46.64 37.28
C VAL A 210 -12.43 -45.38 37.98
N VAL A 211 -13.52 -44.82 37.41
CA VAL A 211 -14.42 -43.72 37.86
C VAL A 211 -15.15 -44.12 39.17
N PRO A 212 -15.64 -43.15 40.00
CA PRO A 212 -16.99 -42.66 39.72
C PRO A 212 -17.26 -41.15 39.91
N ALA A 213 -18.31 -40.74 39.24
CA ALA A 213 -18.90 -39.40 39.22
C ALA A 213 -19.60 -39.01 40.53
N PHE A 214 -19.56 -37.73 40.84
CA PHE A 214 -20.65 -37.01 41.53
C PHE A 214 -20.63 -35.51 41.17
N ALA A 215 -21.80 -34.97 40.86
CA ALA A 215 -22.09 -33.55 40.62
C ALA A 215 -22.85 -32.98 41.85
N PRO A 216 -23.36 -31.72 41.83
CA PRO A 216 -22.67 -30.46 42.14
C PRO A 216 -23.29 -29.78 43.38
N ALA A 217 -22.62 -28.79 43.97
CA ALA A 217 -23.29 -27.84 44.88
C ALA A 217 -22.59 -26.49 44.98
N SER A 218 -23.34 -25.48 44.65
CA SER A 218 -23.50 -24.06 45.07
C SER A 218 -22.41 -23.34 45.87
N ALA A 219 -22.20 -22.08 45.43
CA ALA A 219 -21.50 -20.97 46.09
C ALA A 219 -22.06 -20.59 47.49
N PRO A 220 -21.30 -19.87 48.33
CA PRO A 220 -21.70 -18.48 48.56
C PRO A 220 -20.55 -17.44 48.66
N THR A 221 -20.92 -16.21 48.32
CA THR A 221 -20.38 -14.91 48.61
C THR A 221 -19.92 -14.63 50.02
N VAL A 222 -18.89 -13.82 50.23
CA VAL A 222 -18.81 -12.59 51.05
C VAL A 222 -17.39 -12.01 51.06
N ALA A 223 -17.25 -10.69 50.75
CA ALA A 223 -16.16 -9.79 51.09
C ALA A 223 -16.37 -9.26 52.56
N PRO A 224 -15.53 -8.45 53.24
CA PRO A 224 -14.64 -7.39 52.71
C PRO A 224 -13.31 -7.13 53.47
N SER A 225 -12.48 -6.25 52.85
CA SER A 225 -11.64 -5.16 53.41
C SER A 225 -10.83 -5.32 54.69
N VAL A 226 -9.52 -5.04 54.62
CA VAL A 226 -8.79 -4.13 55.56
C VAL A 226 -7.52 -3.62 54.91
N ALA A 227 -7.21 -2.32 55.15
CA ALA A 227 -6.16 -1.50 54.60
C ALA A 227 -4.84 -1.47 55.40
N VAL A 228 -3.68 -1.27 54.70
CA VAL A 228 -2.46 -0.46 54.97
C VAL A 228 -1.80 -0.54 56.35
N PRO A 229 -0.43 -0.49 56.52
CA PRO A 229 0.41 0.62 56.07
C PRO A 229 1.83 0.23 55.59
N ALA A 230 2.49 1.22 54.91
CA ALA A 230 3.91 1.25 54.61
C ALA A 230 4.78 1.54 55.86
N PRO A 231 6.10 1.22 55.80
CA PRO A 231 7.04 2.27 56.15
C PRO A 231 8.26 2.42 55.21
N VAL A 232 8.77 3.62 55.25
CA VAL A 232 9.93 4.27 54.66
C VAL A 232 11.25 3.65 55.15
N ASN A 233 12.31 3.53 54.34
CA ASN A 233 13.56 4.28 54.52
C ASN A 233 14.63 3.95 53.47
N GLU A 234 15.13 5.01 52.91
CA GLU A 234 16.47 5.43 52.46
C GLU A 234 17.61 4.41 52.42
N ALA A 235 18.22 4.31 51.23
CA ALA A 235 19.67 4.16 51.09
C ALA A 235 20.11 4.77 49.73
N ALA A 236 21.18 5.56 49.84
CA ALA A 236 21.76 6.50 48.94
C ALA A 236 22.00 6.04 47.48
N VAL A 237 21.56 6.87 46.55
CA VAL A 237 21.88 6.82 45.13
C VAL A 237 23.15 7.60 44.88
N LEU A 238 24.15 6.95 44.27
CA LEU A 238 25.29 7.61 43.61
C LEU A 238 24.78 8.10 42.25
N VAL A 239 24.63 9.40 42.16
CA VAL A 239 24.29 10.13 40.95
C VAL A 239 25.53 10.20 40.06
N SER A 240 25.49 9.60 38.90
CA SER A 240 26.38 9.95 37.78
C SER A 240 25.76 11.14 37.03
N PRO A 241 26.54 12.13 36.58
CA PRO A 241 25.97 13.36 36.03
C PRO A 241 25.32 13.13 34.70
N GLU A 242 24.11 13.67 34.53
CA GLU A 242 23.43 13.85 33.24
C GLU A 242 24.32 14.68 32.32
N PRO A 243 24.37 14.36 30.99
CA PRO A 243 25.03 15.24 30.04
C PRO A 243 24.26 16.55 29.95
N SER A 244 25.00 17.64 30.11
CA SER A 244 24.48 19.00 30.12
C SER A 244 23.65 19.32 28.89
N ASN A 245 22.57 20.07 29.10
CA ASN A 245 21.62 20.57 28.05
C ASN A 245 22.33 21.35 26.92
N GLU A 246 23.58 21.74 27.04
CA GLU A 246 24.36 22.42 26.01
C GLU A 246 24.77 21.50 24.85
N VAL A 247 25.03 20.20 25.08
CA VAL A 247 25.41 19.26 24.03
C VAL A 247 24.17 18.84 23.21
N ALA A 248 22.98 18.82 23.82
CA ALA A 248 21.71 18.58 23.09
C ALA A 248 21.26 19.81 22.30
N GLN A 249 21.59 21.02 22.74
CA GLN A 249 21.32 22.26 22.03
C GLN A 249 22.34 22.53 20.91
N GLU A 250 23.59 22.12 21.03
CA GLU A 250 24.57 22.19 19.93
C GLU A 250 24.31 21.17 18.83
N ALA A 251 23.74 20.01 19.13
CA ALA A 251 23.30 19.04 18.11
C ALA A 251 22.02 19.49 17.35
N MET A 252 21.22 20.39 17.90
CA MET A 252 20.07 21.04 17.22
C MET A 252 20.44 22.29 16.44
N ALA A 253 21.66 22.85 16.61
CA ALA A 253 22.08 24.11 16.01
C ALA A 253 23.05 23.99 14.82
N ALA A 254 23.32 22.78 14.33
CA ALA A 254 23.90 22.61 13.01
C ALA A 254 22.79 22.82 11.97
N GLU A 255 22.39 24.09 11.71
CA GLU A 255 21.73 24.46 10.46
C GLU A 255 22.65 24.03 9.32
N VAL A 256 22.35 22.86 8.73
CA VAL A 256 22.87 22.55 7.39
C VAL A 256 22.37 23.69 6.53
N SER A 257 23.26 24.55 6.07
CA SER A 257 22.94 25.65 5.15
C SER A 257 22.32 25.04 3.90
N HIS A 258 20.99 24.94 3.88
CA HIS A 258 20.23 24.47 2.75
C HIS A 258 20.24 25.54 1.65
N PRO A 259 20.56 25.20 0.40
CA PRO A 259 20.53 26.17 -0.69
C PRO A 259 19.11 26.64 -1.03
N TYR A 260 18.10 26.02 -0.46
CA TYR A 260 16.67 26.28 -0.71
C TYR A 260 15.97 26.66 0.60
N ALA A 261 14.83 27.37 0.46
CA ALA A 261 13.94 27.64 1.58
C ALA A 261 13.46 26.31 2.23
N VAL A 262 13.24 26.35 3.53
CA VAL A 262 12.79 25.18 4.32
C VAL A 262 11.43 25.48 4.91
N SER A 263 10.48 24.56 4.76
CA SER A 263 9.15 24.64 5.35
C SER A 263 9.03 23.66 6.53
N SER A 264 8.72 24.18 7.70
CA SER A 264 8.47 23.37 8.90
C SER A 264 7.10 22.71 8.87
N TYR A 265 6.92 21.64 9.64
CA TYR A 265 5.62 21.00 9.89
C TYR A 265 4.55 22.02 10.29
N ALA A 266 4.86 22.95 11.22
CA ALA A 266 3.92 23.93 11.69
C ALA A 266 3.43 24.88 10.57
N GLN A 267 4.31 25.32 9.68
CA GLN A 267 3.98 26.15 8.54
C GLN A 267 3.09 25.42 7.53
N ILE A 268 3.45 24.20 7.17
CA ILE A 268 2.67 23.37 6.24
C ILE A 268 1.28 23.10 6.83
N ARG A 269 1.21 22.70 8.10
CA ARG A 269 -0.05 22.46 8.78
C ARG A 269 -0.92 23.72 8.87
N ALA A 270 -0.33 24.87 9.13
CA ALA A 270 -1.08 26.15 9.17
C ALA A 270 -1.71 26.48 7.82
N ALA A 271 -0.98 26.31 6.71
CA ALA A 271 -1.51 26.52 5.36
C ALA A 271 -2.67 25.58 5.04
N LEU A 272 -2.54 24.27 5.39
CA LEU A 272 -3.61 23.29 5.22
C LEU A 272 -4.87 23.63 6.02
N LEU A 273 -4.72 24.07 7.27
CA LEU A 273 -5.83 24.49 8.13
C LEU A 273 -6.49 25.77 7.66
N ALA A 274 -5.71 26.72 7.13
CA ALA A 274 -6.21 27.97 6.56
C ALA A 274 -6.84 27.79 5.17
N LYS A 275 -6.70 26.60 4.55
CA LYS A 275 -7.07 26.32 3.15
C LYS A 275 -6.34 27.22 2.13
N GLU A 276 -5.14 27.62 2.46
CA GLU A 276 -4.25 28.29 1.52
C GLU A 276 -3.80 27.34 0.42
N GLU A 277 -3.46 27.89 -0.74
CA GLU A 277 -2.90 27.05 -1.81
C GLU A 277 -1.52 26.54 -1.44
N ILE A 278 -1.36 25.23 -1.40
CA ILE A 278 -0.10 24.56 -1.15
C ILE A 278 -0.07 23.22 -1.89
N ALA A 279 1.07 22.91 -2.51
CA ALA A 279 1.36 21.61 -3.07
C ALA A 279 2.41 20.89 -2.20
N LEU A 280 2.05 19.76 -1.60
CA LEU A 280 2.96 18.92 -0.82
C LEU A 280 3.37 17.72 -1.68
N VAL A 281 4.63 17.70 -2.13
CA VAL A 281 5.11 16.82 -3.20
C VAL A 281 6.09 15.80 -2.68
N ASP A 282 5.70 14.53 -2.71
CA ASP A 282 6.56 13.37 -2.49
C ASP A 282 7.24 12.98 -3.82
N VAL A 283 8.56 13.07 -3.87
CA VAL A 283 9.32 12.77 -5.08
C VAL A 283 9.89 11.35 -5.12
N ARG A 284 9.55 10.53 -4.12
CA ARG A 284 9.90 9.11 -4.09
C ARG A 284 9.03 8.32 -5.07
N GLU A 285 9.45 7.10 -5.37
CA GLU A 285 8.64 6.18 -6.16
C GLU A 285 7.36 5.77 -5.42
N GLU A 286 6.32 5.38 -6.16
CA GLU A 286 4.98 5.09 -5.62
C GLU A 286 5.00 4.01 -4.52
N GLY A 287 5.87 3.00 -4.64
CA GLY A 287 6.02 1.98 -3.62
C GLY A 287 6.51 2.52 -2.27
N ALA A 288 7.39 3.53 -2.27
CA ALA A 288 7.85 4.21 -1.05
C ALA A 288 6.79 5.19 -0.52
N TYR A 289 6.15 5.94 -1.41
CA TYR A 289 5.02 6.81 -1.07
C TYR A 289 3.90 6.03 -0.36
N ALA A 290 3.50 4.89 -0.92
CA ALA A 290 2.43 4.06 -0.36
C ALA A 290 2.77 3.45 1.01
N GLN A 291 4.04 3.41 1.42
CA GLN A 291 4.41 2.97 2.77
C GLN A 291 4.07 4.02 3.83
N SER A 292 4.31 5.30 3.53
CA SER A 292 4.02 6.40 4.46
C SER A 292 4.08 7.75 3.78
N HIS A 293 3.07 8.60 4.01
CA HIS A 293 3.00 9.98 3.50
C HIS A 293 2.00 10.82 4.31
N PRO A 294 2.07 12.16 4.33
CA PRO A 294 1.01 13.04 4.84
C PRO A 294 -0.30 12.92 4.03
N LEU A 295 -1.46 13.16 4.65
CA LEU A 295 -2.79 12.97 4.06
C LEU A 295 -2.97 13.60 2.67
N PHE A 296 -2.49 14.83 2.47
CA PHE A 296 -2.66 15.57 1.20
C PHE A 296 -1.39 15.70 0.38
N ALA A 297 -0.39 14.87 0.66
CA ALA A 297 0.75 14.76 -0.22
C ALA A 297 0.35 14.12 -1.55
N ILE A 298 0.91 14.62 -2.64
CA ILE A 298 0.80 14.01 -3.96
C ILE A 298 2.10 13.26 -4.27
N ASN A 299 1.98 12.10 -4.89
CA ASN A 299 3.15 11.39 -5.39
C ASN A 299 3.51 11.88 -6.78
N LEU A 300 4.67 12.51 -6.90
CA LEU A 300 5.25 12.96 -8.16
C LEU A 300 6.71 12.50 -8.24
N PRO A 301 6.95 11.24 -8.60
CA PRO A 301 8.29 10.66 -8.61
C PRO A 301 9.29 11.51 -9.38
N TYR A 302 10.51 11.63 -8.87
CA TYR A 302 11.58 12.41 -9.49
C TYR A 302 11.71 12.15 -11.00
N GLY A 303 11.64 10.88 -11.38
CA GLY A 303 11.74 10.44 -12.77
C GLY A 303 10.64 10.96 -13.70
N ARG A 304 9.58 11.57 -13.17
CA ARG A 304 8.39 11.99 -13.93
C ARG A 304 8.07 13.48 -13.83
N ILE A 305 8.85 14.26 -13.07
CA ILE A 305 8.53 15.67 -12.77
C ILE A 305 8.24 16.45 -14.06
N GLU A 306 9.12 16.38 -15.07
CA GLU A 306 9.01 17.19 -16.28
C GLU A 306 7.75 16.88 -17.11
N VAL A 307 7.24 15.66 -17.00
CA VAL A 307 6.07 15.24 -17.80
C VAL A 307 4.74 15.37 -17.07
N ASP A 308 4.73 15.45 -15.75
CA ASP A 308 3.51 15.39 -14.97
C ASP A 308 3.21 16.63 -14.12
N VAL A 309 4.23 17.39 -13.67
CA VAL A 309 4.04 18.47 -12.68
C VAL A 309 3.12 19.58 -13.18
N TRP A 310 3.18 19.96 -14.41
CA TRP A 310 2.42 21.06 -14.99
C TRP A 310 0.91 20.81 -15.02
N ARG A 311 0.47 19.57 -15.07
CA ARG A 311 -0.95 19.21 -14.94
C ARG A 311 -1.43 19.22 -13.51
N ARG A 312 -0.54 18.82 -12.57
CA ARG A 312 -0.86 18.71 -11.15
C ARG A 312 -0.72 20.02 -10.41
N ILE A 313 0.21 20.88 -10.84
CA ILE A 313 0.48 22.21 -10.26
C ILE A 313 0.52 23.21 -11.40
N PRO A 314 -0.65 23.72 -11.88
CA PRO A 314 -0.72 24.54 -13.09
C PRO A 314 0.02 25.87 -12.97
N ARG A 315 -0.11 26.58 -11.83
CA ARG A 315 0.56 27.87 -11.62
C ARG A 315 1.99 27.70 -11.17
N ARG A 316 2.91 28.45 -11.77
CA ARG A 316 4.35 28.41 -11.50
C ARG A 316 4.78 29.11 -10.19
N ASP A 317 3.95 29.97 -9.66
CA ASP A 317 4.13 30.67 -8.38
C ASP A 317 3.33 30.05 -7.22
N THR A 318 2.80 28.83 -7.40
CA THR A 318 2.20 28.06 -6.32
C THR A 318 3.27 27.71 -5.27
N PRO A 319 2.98 27.86 -3.95
CA PRO A 319 3.85 27.33 -2.91
C PRO A 319 3.96 25.80 -3.02
N VAL A 320 5.18 25.32 -3.30
CA VAL A 320 5.47 23.89 -3.44
C VAL A 320 6.46 23.47 -2.38
N VAL A 321 6.08 22.51 -1.57
CA VAL A 321 6.94 21.87 -0.57
C VAL A 321 7.31 20.49 -1.07
N VAL A 322 8.60 20.29 -1.35
CA VAL A 322 9.13 19.01 -1.85
C VAL A 322 9.73 18.22 -0.72
N TYR A 323 9.52 16.92 -0.69
CA TYR A 323 10.11 16.06 0.31
C TYR A 323 10.43 14.66 -0.21
N ASP A 324 11.34 14.01 0.54
CA ASP A 324 11.66 12.59 0.48
C ASP A 324 11.83 12.05 1.92
N ASN A 325 12.40 10.88 2.08
CA ASN A 325 12.71 10.33 3.40
C ASN A 325 14.22 10.15 3.65
N GLY A 326 15.04 11.06 3.09
CA GLY A 326 16.51 11.05 3.22
C GLY A 326 17.24 10.44 2.02
N GLU A 327 16.52 10.10 0.93
CA GLU A 327 17.12 9.57 -0.30
C GLU A 327 17.87 10.65 -1.10
N GLY A 328 17.66 11.93 -0.80
CA GLY A 328 18.26 13.07 -1.51
C GLY A 328 17.55 13.43 -2.81
N LEU A 329 16.43 12.81 -3.13
CA LEU A 329 15.62 13.07 -4.32
C LEU A 329 14.96 14.45 -4.30
N ALA A 330 14.57 14.94 -3.11
CA ALA A 330 14.00 16.27 -2.95
C ALA A 330 14.97 17.36 -3.44
N LEU A 331 16.23 17.27 -3.06
CA LEU A 331 17.26 18.23 -3.50
C LEU A 331 17.57 18.12 -5.00
N GLN A 332 17.47 16.93 -5.59
CA GLN A 332 17.62 16.73 -7.03
C GLN A 332 16.42 17.29 -7.81
N ALA A 333 15.21 17.22 -7.25
CA ALA A 333 13.99 17.75 -7.85
C ALA A 333 13.94 19.27 -7.91
N MET A 334 14.53 19.97 -6.93
CA MET A 334 14.48 21.43 -6.84
C MET A 334 14.99 22.14 -8.10
N PRO A 335 16.22 21.87 -8.64
CA PRO A 335 16.67 22.52 -9.87
C PRO A 335 15.84 22.13 -11.10
N VAL A 336 15.20 20.97 -11.12
CA VAL A 336 14.28 20.59 -12.20
C VAL A 336 13.05 21.50 -12.19
N LEU A 337 12.40 21.64 -11.02
CA LEU A 337 11.23 22.51 -10.83
C LEU A 337 11.56 23.98 -11.12
N GLN A 338 12.73 24.47 -10.69
CA GLN A 338 13.17 25.84 -10.99
C GLN A 338 13.30 26.08 -12.50
N ARG A 339 13.93 25.15 -13.25
CA ARG A 339 14.02 25.26 -14.71
C ARG A 339 12.65 25.25 -15.40
N MET A 340 11.67 24.59 -14.79
CA MET A 340 10.28 24.61 -15.25
C MET A 340 9.52 25.89 -14.85
N GLY A 341 10.19 26.84 -14.17
CA GLY A 341 9.67 28.15 -13.82
C GLY A 341 8.93 28.21 -12.47
N TYR A 342 8.95 27.16 -11.66
CA TYR A 342 8.37 27.21 -10.31
C TYR A 342 9.23 28.10 -9.41
N SER A 343 8.62 29.14 -8.81
CA SER A 343 9.31 30.22 -8.09
C SER A 343 9.21 30.11 -6.57
N GLN A 344 8.14 29.52 -6.04
CA GLN A 344 7.91 29.39 -4.58
C GLN A 344 8.18 27.95 -4.14
N LEU A 345 9.46 27.58 -4.14
CA LEU A 345 9.93 26.23 -3.81
C LEU A 345 10.56 26.18 -2.43
N SER A 346 10.21 25.18 -1.65
CA SER A 346 10.85 24.85 -0.38
C SER A 346 11.00 23.35 -0.22
N VAL A 347 11.92 22.92 0.65
CA VAL A 347 12.02 21.53 1.10
C VAL A 347 11.37 21.38 2.46
N MET A 348 10.74 20.22 2.70
CA MET A 348 10.21 19.90 4.03
C MET A 348 11.35 19.73 5.02
N GLN A 349 11.27 20.37 6.16
CA GLN A 349 12.27 20.30 7.23
C GLN A 349 12.50 18.85 7.68
N ASN A 350 13.71 18.36 7.51
CA ASN A 350 14.12 16.98 7.81
C ASN A 350 13.25 15.90 7.11
N GLY A 351 12.59 16.23 5.97
CA GLY A 351 11.80 15.32 5.18
C GLY A 351 10.68 14.63 5.96
N LEU A 352 10.33 13.43 5.54
CA LEU A 352 9.24 12.66 6.17
C LEU A 352 9.52 12.30 7.63
N ALA A 353 10.79 12.04 7.97
CA ALA A 353 11.20 11.81 9.37
C ALA A 353 10.97 13.04 10.25
N GLY A 354 11.21 14.25 9.71
CA GLY A 354 10.94 15.51 10.41
C GLY A 354 9.44 15.76 10.63
N TRP A 355 8.62 15.41 9.63
CA TRP A 355 7.15 15.45 9.75
C TRP A 355 6.67 14.59 10.92
N ALA A 356 7.10 13.32 10.97
CA ALA A 356 6.74 12.38 12.03
C ALA A 356 7.24 12.84 13.41
N ALA A 357 8.49 13.31 13.50
CA ALA A 357 9.07 13.78 14.75
C ALA A 357 8.35 15.01 15.33
N ALA A 358 7.75 15.85 14.44
CA ALA A 358 6.94 16.99 14.83
C ALA A 358 5.49 16.61 15.22
N GLY A 359 5.13 15.33 15.22
CA GLY A 359 3.80 14.81 15.54
C GLY A 359 2.81 14.80 14.38
N GLY A 360 3.28 14.90 13.14
CA GLY A 360 2.46 14.78 11.95
C GLY A 360 2.02 13.34 11.70
N GLU A 361 0.74 13.14 11.36
CA GLU A 361 0.20 11.83 11.01
C GLU A 361 0.77 11.37 9.65
N LEU A 362 1.11 10.08 9.58
CA LEU A 362 1.57 9.42 8.37
C LEU A 362 0.59 8.33 7.95
N PHE A 363 0.05 8.50 6.78
CA PHE A 363 -0.87 7.56 6.16
C PHE A 363 -0.10 6.59 5.27
N ARG A 364 -0.66 5.44 5.01
CA ARG A 364 -0.12 4.43 4.07
C ARG A 364 -1.10 4.16 2.94
N ASP A 365 -0.65 3.49 1.87
CA ASP A 365 -1.43 3.19 0.68
C ASP A 365 -1.58 4.41 -0.25
N VAL A 366 -2.30 4.28 -1.35
CA VAL A 366 -2.62 5.32 -2.33
C VAL A 366 -4.09 5.74 -2.25
N ASN A 367 -4.43 6.91 -2.75
CA ASN A 367 -5.81 7.44 -2.74
C ASN A 367 -6.39 7.58 -1.31
N VAL A 368 -5.54 7.90 -0.36
CA VAL A 368 -5.91 7.93 1.07
C VAL A 368 -6.97 8.98 1.40
N PRO A 369 -6.97 10.19 0.80
CA PRO A 369 -8.03 11.16 1.07
C PRO A 369 -9.43 10.60 0.79
N SER A 370 -9.63 9.90 -0.32
CA SER A 370 -10.94 9.32 -0.66
C SER A 370 -11.28 8.10 0.18
N LYS A 371 -10.29 7.26 0.52
CA LYS A 371 -10.49 6.10 1.39
C LYS A 371 -10.92 6.54 2.79
N SER A 372 -10.20 7.47 3.37
CA SER A 372 -10.53 8.04 4.68
C SER A 372 -11.89 8.73 4.68
N PHE A 373 -12.22 9.44 3.59
CA PHE A 373 -13.52 10.06 3.44
C PHE A 373 -14.65 9.02 3.31
N GLY A 374 -14.44 7.93 2.57
CA GLY A 374 -15.41 6.84 2.44
C GLY A 374 -15.73 6.19 3.79
N GLU A 375 -14.71 5.92 4.63
CA GLU A 375 -14.91 5.41 5.98
C GLU A 375 -15.67 6.42 6.88
N LEU A 376 -15.38 7.71 6.73
CA LEU A 376 -16.12 8.76 7.44
C LEU A 376 -17.60 8.81 7.01
N VAL A 377 -17.89 8.65 5.71
CA VAL A 377 -19.26 8.56 5.18
C VAL A 377 -19.98 7.35 5.78
N GLU A 378 -19.37 6.19 5.79
CA GLU A 378 -19.96 4.98 6.38
C GLU A 378 -20.23 5.16 7.87
N ALA A 379 -19.27 5.71 8.62
CA ALA A 379 -19.41 5.96 10.06
C ALA A 379 -20.55 6.91 10.39
N GLN A 380 -20.75 7.98 9.60
CA GLN A 380 -21.76 8.99 9.87
C GLN A 380 -23.13 8.67 9.26
N ARG A 381 -23.16 8.11 8.03
CA ARG A 381 -24.42 7.83 7.32
C ARG A 381 -24.93 6.40 7.54
N LYS A 382 -24.08 5.53 8.11
CA LYS A 382 -24.40 4.11 8.33
C LYS A 382 -24.95 3.47 7.05
N THR A 383 -24.25 3.70 5.94
CA THR A 383 -24.64 3.19 4.61
C THR A 383 -24.99 1.71 4.68
N PRO A 384 -26.21 1.29 4.31
CA PRO A 384 -26.61 -0.10 4.39
C PRO A 384 -25.65 -1.00 3.60
N SER A 385 -25.28 -2.15 4.16
CA SER A 385 -24.38 -3.09 3.50
C SER A 385 -24.74 -4.53 3.78
N PHE A 386 -24.47 -5.42 2.81
CA PHE A 386 -24.55 -6.87 2.95
C PHE A 386 -23.16 -7.50 2.83
N SER A 387 -22.95 -8.57 3.56
CA SER A 387 -21.75 -9.41 3.40
C SER A 387 -21.78 -10.19 2.07
N ALA A 388 -20.64 -10.72 1.67
CA ALA A 388 -20.53 -11.55 0.47
C ALA A 388 -21.48 -12.78 0.52
N LEU A 389 -21.59 -13.44 1.66
CA LEU A 389 -22.46 -14.60 1.84
C LEU A 389 -23.97 -14.23 1.79
N GLU A 390 -24.35 -13.07 2.33
CA GLU A 390 -25.74 -12.59 2.22
C GLU A 390 -26.10 -12.26 0.77
N VAL A 391 -25.22 -11.58 0.01
CA VAL A 391 -25.43 -11.30 -1.42
C VAL A 391 -25.48 -12.59 -2.21
N LYS A 392 -24.58 -13.55 -1.97
CA LYS A 392 -24.60 -14.87 -2.59
C LYS A 392 -25.94 -15.57 -2.37
N ALA A 393 -26.44 -15.60 -1.13
CA ALA A 393 -27.73 -16.21 -0.81
C ALA A 393 -28.93 -15.52 -1.51
N LEU A 394 -28.86 -14.21 -1.74
CA LEU A 394 -29.85 -13.48 -2.53
C LEU A 394 -29.83 -13.88 -4.02
N LEU A 395 -28.65 -14.03 -4.60
CA LEU A 395 -28.45 -14.45 -5.98
C LEU A 395 -28.97 -15.89 -6.20
N GLU A 396 -28.63 -16.82 -5.30
CA GLU A 396 -29.03 -18.22 -5.38
C GLU A 396 -30.55 -18.42 -5.26
N ARG A 397 -31.22 -17.55 -4.50
CA ARG A 397 -32.69 -17.58 -4.38
C ARG A 397 -33.40 -16.89 -5.53
N GLY A 398 -32.69 -16.32 -6.50
CA GLY A 398 -33.29 -15.54 -7.58
C GLY A 398 -34.05 -14.31 -7.10
N SER A 399 -33.56 -13.65 -6.03
CA SER A 399 -34.20 -12.45 -5.49
C SER A 399 -34.24 -11.32 -6.51
N ASP A 400 -35.29 -10.50 -6.49
CA ASP A 400 -35.38 -9.29 -7.35
C ASP A 400 -34.31 -8.28 -6.97
N MET A 401 -33.16 -8.35 -7.65
CA MET A 401 -32.01 -7.48 -7.41
C MET A 401 -31.13 -7.29 -8.64
N VAL A 402 -30.37 -6.20 -8.65
CA VAL A 402 -29.29 -5.94 -9.58
C VAL A 402 -27.99 -5.68 -8.82
N LEU A 403 -26.89 -6.18 -9.35
CA LEU A 403 -25.55 -5.99 -8.79
C LEU A 403 -24.77 -5.05 -9.72
N LEU A 404 -24.43 -3.86 -9.24
CA LEU A 404 -23.76 -2.80 -9.99
C LEU A 404 -22.31 -2.64 -9.51
N ASP A 405 -21.35 -2.86 -10.40
CA ASP A 405 -19.93 -2.70 -10.07
C ASP A 405 -19.47 -1.28 -10.41
N ALA A 406 -19.12 -0.53 -9.38
CA ALA A 406 -18.69 0.87 -9.44
C ALA A 406 -17.20 1.05 -9.77
N SER A 407 -16.47 -0.03 -10.01
CA SER A 407 -15.04 -0.01 -10.40
C SER A 407 -14.88 0.53 -11.83
N ARG A 408 -13.65 0.89 -12.18
CA ARG A 408 -13.31 1.13 -13.58
C ARG A 408 -13.56 -0.13 -14.42
N PHE A 409 -13.81 0.05 -15.71
CA PHE A 409 -14.13 -1.09 -16.56
C PHE A 409 -12.98 -2.10 -16.70
N ASP A 410 -11.74 -1.64 -16.75
CA ASP A 410 -10.55 -2.49 -16.77
C ASP A 410 -10.38 -3.32 -15.48
N GLU A 411 -10.66 -2.72 -14.31
CA GLU A 411 -10.70 -3.44 -13.04
C GLU A 411 -11.83 -4.48 -13.00
N TYR A 412 -13.02 -4.11 -13.48
CA TYR A 412 -14.16 -5.02 -13.61
C TYR A 412 -13.86 -6.20 -14.53
N GLN A 413 -13.15 -5.97 -15.65
CA GLN A 413 -12.71 -7.04 -16.55
C GLN A 413 -11.66 -7.95 -15.91
N SER A 414 -10.79 -7.39 -15.08
CA SER A 414 -9.75 -8.18 -14.40
C SER A 414 -10.35 -9.13 -13.37
N MET A 415 -11.37 -8.65 -12.62
CA MET A 415 -12.04 -9.43 -11.57
C MET A 415 -13.41 -8.83 -11.24
N SER A 416 -14.47 -9.57 -11.45
CA SER A 416 -15.85 -9.17 -11.11
C SER A 416 -16.63 -10.28 -10.44
N ILE A 417 -17.72 -9.90 -9.76
CA ILE A 417 -18.67 -10.86 -9.17
C ILE A 417 -19.61 -11.38 -10.28
N PRO A 418 -19.99 -12.68 -10.26
CA PRO A 418 -20.95 -13.22 -11.22
C PRO A 418 -22.25 -12.39 -11.32
N ASN A 419 -22.71 -12.11 -12.52
CA ASN A 419 -23.91 -11.32 -12.84
C ASN A 419 -23.83 -9.82 -12.51
N ALA A 420 -22.66 -9.30 -12.11
CA ALA A 420 -22.48 -7.87 -11.92
C ALA A 420 -22.49 -7.14 -13.29
N ILE A 421 -23.06 -5.95 -13.28
CA ILE A 421 -23.05 -5.01 -14.43
C ILE A 421 -22.03 -3.90 -14.11
N SER A 422 -21.10 -3.64 -15.02
CA SER A 422 -20.17 -2.51 -14.86
C SER A 422 -20.90 -1.19 -15.00
N VAL A 423 -20.91 -0.42 -13.92
CA VAL A 423 -21.47 0.94 -13.83
C VAL A 423 -20.50 1.79 -12.99
N PRO A 424 -19.43 2.36 -13.59
CA PRO A 424 -18.47 3.19 -12.86
C PRO A 424 -19.14 4.22 -11.96
N GLY A 425 -18.55 4.51 -10.81
CA GLY A 425 -19.20 5.28 -9.74
C GLY A 425 -19.87 6.59 -10.17
N GLY A 426 -19.29 7.31 -11.14
CA GLY A 426 -19.89 8.52 -11.72
C GLY A 426 -21.16 8.28 -12.53
N GLU A 427 -21.36 7.08 -13.08
CA GLU A 427 -22.51 6.71 -13.90
C GLU A 427 -23.72 6.21 -13.08
N LEU A 428 -23.51 5.84 -11.81
CA LEU A 428 -24.53 5.14 -11.00
C LEU A 428 -25.88 5.88 -10.96
N VAL A 429 -25.90 7.16 -10.61
CA VAL A 429 -27.14 7.92 -10.45
C VAL A 429 -27.86 8.12 -11.79
N LEU A 430 -27.09 8.27 -12.87
CA LEU A 430 -27.62 8.38 -14.25
C LEU A 430 -28.26 7.08 -14.73
N ARG A 431 -27.67 5.90 -14.40
CA ARG A 431 -28.03 4.60 -15.00
C ARG A 431 -28.94 3.75 -14.13
N ALA A 432 -28.90 3.88 -12.81
CA ALA A 432 -29.56 2.95 -11.89
C ALA A 432 -31.06 2.81 -12.10
N ARG A 433 -31.79 3.90 -12.46
CA ARG A 433 -33.23 3.85 -12.68
C ARG A 433 -33.61 2.96 -13.87
N SER A 434 -32.85 3.03 -14.96
CA SER A 434 -33.07 2.19 -16.13
C SER A 434 -32.65 0.73 -15.91
N LEU A 435 -31.67 0.48 -15.01
CA LEU A 435 -31.20 -0.86 -14.67
C LEU A 435 -32.10 -1.56 -13.61
N ALA A 436 -32.79 -0.78 -12.77
CA ALA A 436 -33.71 -1.24 -11.74
C ALA A 436 -35.05 -0.49 -11.84
N PRO A 437 -35.86 -0.72 -12.90
CA PRO A 437 -37.07 0.07 -13.15
C PRO A 437 -38.20 -0.17 -12.13
N SER A 438 -38.24 -1.34 -11.51
CA SER A 438 -39.20 -1.60 -10.41
C SER A 438 -38.63 -0.98 -9.10
N PRO A 439 -39.44 -0.21 -8.35
CA PRO A 439 -39.00 0.37 -7.08
C PRO A 439 -38.75 -0.68 -6.00
N THR A 440 -39.16 -1.94 -6.19
CA THR A 440 -38.90 -3.06 -5.29
C THR A 440 -37.57 -3.75 -5.57
N THR A 441 -37.02 -3.60 -6.79
CA THR A 441 -35.74 -4.19 -7.16
C THR A 441 -34.62 -3.65 -6.27
N ARG A 442 -33.93 -4.53 -5.55
CA ARG A 442 -32.79 -4.16 -4.72
C ARG A 442 -31.59 -3.82 -5.57
N ILE A 443 -30.91 -2.74 -5.24
CA ILE A 443 -29.64 -2.36 -5.87
C ILE A 443 -28.50 -2.66 -4.88
N VAL A 444 -27.60 -3.54 -5.28
CA VAL A 444 -26.36 -3.82 -4.53
C VAL A 444 -25.20 -3.19 -5.30
N VAL A 445 -24.49 -2.25 -4.65
CA VAL A 445 -23.33 -1.61 -5.27
C VAL A 445 -22.05 -2.31 -4.80
N ASN A 446 -21.26 -2.75 -5.77
CA ASN A 446 -19.97 -3.40 -5.56
C ASN A 446 -18.81 -2.52 -6.04
N CYS A 447 -17.61 -2.80 -5.55
CA CYS A 447 -16.33 -2.41 -6.13
C CYS A 447 -15.26 -3.41 -5.67
N THR A 448 -14.01 -3.21 -6.04
CA THR A 448 -12.92 -4.11 -5.61
C THR A 448 -12.75 -4.17 -4.08
N GLY A 449 -12.83 -3.00 -3.38
CA GLY A 449 -12.66 -2.89 -1.93
C GLY A 449 -13.89 -2.31 -1.22
N ARG A 450 -13.74 -1.14 -0.57
CA ARG A 450 -14.79 -0.52 0.25
C ARG A 450 -15.29 0.81 -0.29
N THR A 451 -14.40 1.76 -0.53
CA THR A 451 -14.69 3.19 -0.74
C THR A 451 -15.73 3.44 -1.83
N ARG A 452 -15.53 2.90 -3.03
CA ARG A 452 -16.44 3.15 -4.17
C ARG A 452 -17.81 2.49 -3.99
N SER A 453 -17.91 1.34 -3.31
CA SER A 453 -19.20 0.73 -3.00
C SER A 453 -19.97 1.54 -1.95
N ILE A 454 -19.29 2.07 -0.93
CA ILE A 454 -19.88 2.96 0.08
C ILE A 454 -20.37 4.26 -0.57
N ILE A 455 -19.48 4.97 -1.26
CA ILE A 455 -19.79 6.26 -1.92
C ILE A 455 -20.86 6.07 -2.99
N GLY A 456 -20.80 4.99 -3.78
CA GLY A 456 -21.76 4.68 -4.83
C GLY A 456 -23.15 4.35 -4.28
N ALA A 457 -23.25 3.51 -3.26
CA ALA A 457 -24.52 3.22 -2.59
C ALA A 457 -25.11 4.48 -1.94
N GLN A 458 -24.27 5.26 -1.25
CA GLN A 458 -24.71 6.52 -0.63
C GLN A 458 -25.10 7.57 -1.67
N SER A 459 -24.48 7.58 -2.85
CA SER A 459 -24.88 8.44 -3.98
C SER A 459 -26.31 8.15 -4.43
N LEU A 460 -26.65 6.88 -4.58
CA LEU A 460 -28.01 6.45 -4.93
C LEU A 460 -29.01 6.81 -3.83
N ILE A 461 -28.69 6.57 -2.57
CA ILE A 461 -29.53 6.93 -1.42
C ILE A 461 -29.75 8.44 -1.38
N ASN A 462 -28.68 9.24 -1.49
CA ASN A 462 -28.74 10.71 -1.45
C ASN A 462 -29.54 11.30 -2.63
N SER A 463 -29.55 10.60 -3.81
CA SER A 463 -30.36 11.00 -4.97
C SER A 463 -31.85 10.70 -4.82
N GLY A 464 -32.26 10.03 -3.73
CA GLY A 464 -33.65 9.70 -3.47
C GLY A 464 -34.23 8.67 -4.45
N ILE A 465 -33.42 7.73 -4.93
CA ILE A 465 -33.94 6.58 -5.71
C ILE A 465 -34.87 5.75 -4.82
N PRO A 466 -36.05 5.33 -5.34
CA PRO A 466 -37.03 4.63 -4.51
C PRO A 466 -36.61 3.18 -4.14
N ASN A 467 -35.65 2.63 -4.83
CA ASN A 467 -35.16 1.27 -4.66
C ASN A 467 -34.46 1.06 -3.31
N PRO A 468 -34.56 -0.13 -2.70
CA PRO A 468 -33.68 -0.50 -1.59
C PRO A 468 -32.23 -0.57 -2.07
N VAL A 469 -31.34 0.24 -1.50
CA VAL A 469 -29.93 0.30 -1.88
C VAL A 469 -29.05 -0.18 -0.74
N CYS A 470 -28.02 -0.95 -1.07
CA CYS A 470 -26.97 -1.35 -0.14
C CYS A 470 -25.60 -1.48 -0.86
N ALA A 471 -24.52 -1.37 -0.11
CA ALA A 471 -23.17 -1.70 -0.56
C ALA A 471 -22.89 -3.19 -0.35
N LEU A 472 -22.06 -3.81 -1.19
CA LEU A 472 -21.41 -5.06 -0.85
C LEU A 472 -20.26 -4.72 0.12
N ARG A 473 -20.35 -5.20 1.35
CA ARG A 473 -19.36 -4.95 2.40
C ARG A 473 -18.02 -5.52 1.99
N ASN A 474 -16.99 -4.66 1.95
CA ASN A 474 -15.63 -5.00 1.57
C ASN A 474 -15.50 -5.51 0.11
N GLY A 475 -16.50 -5.32 -0.73
CA GLY A 475 -16.44 -5.52 -2.17
C GLY A 475 -16.04 -6.91 -2.64
N THR A 476 -15.44 -6.98 -3.82
CA THR A 476 -14.91 -8.22 -4.41
C THR A 476 -13.80 -8.84 -3.54
N THR A 477 -13.07 -8.04 -2.75
CA THR A 477 -12.10 -8.53 -1.77
C THR A 477 -12.76 -9.47 -0.75
N ALA A 478 -13.88 -9.05 -0.13
CA ALA A 478 -14.60 -9.94 0.80
C ALA A 478 -15.26 -11.14 0.10
N TRP A 479 -15.68 -10.98 -1.15
CA TRP A 479 -16.20 -12.08 -1.96
C TRP A 479 -15.14 -13.17 -2.14
N THR A 480 -13.92 -12.78 -2.47
CA THR A 480 -12.76 -13.68 -2.62
C THR A 480 -12.36 -14.31 -1.28
N LEU A 481 -12.33 -13.52 -0.19
CA LEU A 481 -12.03 -14.01 1.16
C LEU A 481 -13.06 -15.02 1.67
N ALA A 482 -14.30 -14.92 1.20
CA ALA A 482 -15.36 -15.92 1.50
C ALA A 482 -15.23 -17.21 0.66
N GLY A 483 -14.17 -17.35 -0.16
CA GLY A 483 -13.95 -18.51 -1.03
C GLY A 483 -14.91 -18.58 -2.21
N LEU A 484 -15.50 -17.46 -2.64
CA LEU A 484 -16.47 -17.40 -3.73
C LEU A 484 -15.79 -17.10 -5.06
N ASP A 485 -16.28 -17.74 -6.12
CA ASP A 485 -15.71 -17.58 -7.46
C ASP A 485 -15.94 -16.18 -8.03
N VAL A 486 -14.90 -15.66 -8.71
CA VAL A 486 -14.93 -14.41 -9.46
C VAL A 486 -14.86 -14.68 -10.97
N VAL A 487 -15.41 -13.76 -11.75
CA VAL A 487 -15.37 -13.80 -13.21
C VAL A 487 -14.24 -12.90 -13.71
N LYS A 488 -13.42 -13.42 -14.64
CA LYS A 488 -12.41 -12.67 -15.38
C LYS A 488 -12.86 -12.47 -16.83
N GLY A 489 -12.53 -11.30 -17.39
CA GLY A 489 -12.90 -10.97 -18.76
C GLY A 489 -14.39 -10.63 -18.94
N ALA A 490 -15.10 -10.26 -17.87
CA ALA A 490 -16.49 -9.85 -17.95
C ALA A 490 -16.63 -8.57 -18.80
N VAL A 491 -17.70 -8.52 -19.62
CA VAL A 491 -17.91 -7.43 -20.59
C VAL A 491 -19.27 -6.75 -20.45
N GLN A 492 -20.07 -7.16 -19.46
CA GLN A 492 -21.40 -6.61 -19.28
C GLN A 492 -21.34 -5.17 -18.79
N ARG A 493 -21.88 -4.23 -19.59
CA ARG A 493 -21.97 -2.80 -19.28
C ARG A 493 -23.41 -2.34 -19.22
N TYR A 494 -23.64 -1.17 -18.66
CA TYR A 494 -24.92 -0.48 -18.70
C TYR A 494 -25.31 -0.11 -20.13
N GLY A 495 -26.61 -0.01 -20.39
CA GLY A 495 -27.16 0.49 -21.65
C GLY A 495 -27.44 1.99 -21.60
N GLU A 496 -28.09 2.48 -22.67
CA GLU A 496 -28.56 3.87 -22.71
C GLU A 496 -29.69 4.11 -21.70
N THR A 497 -29.71 5.33 -21.15
CA THR A 497 -30.77 5.77 -20.24
C THR A 497 -31.85 6.50 -21.02
N ASN A 498 -33.12 6.13 -20.83
CA ASN A 498 -34.24 6.83 -21.44
C ASN A 498 -34.39 8.26 -20.87
N GLU A 499 -35.07 9.13 -21.65
CA GLU A 499 -35.15 10.56 -21.31
C GLU A 499 -35.89 10.85 -19.99
N ASN A 500 -36.92 10.05 -19.65
CA ASN A 500 -37.64 10.21 -18.38
C ASN A 500 -36.72 9.89 -17.15
N ASP A 501 -35.95 8.84 -17.24
CA ASP A 501 -35.02 8.46 -16.16
C ASP A 501 -33.85 9.43 -16.07
N ARG A 502 -33.35 9.94 -17.20
CA ARG A 502 -32.34 11.00 -17.26
C ARG A 502 -32.84 12.29 -16.58
N SER A 503 -34.05 12.74 -16.91
CA SER A 503 -34.65 13.94 -16.31
C SER A 503 -34.83 13.80 -14.80
N LYS A 504 -35.28 12.64 -14.31
CA LYS A 504 -35.39 12.36 -12.87
C LYS A 504 -34.02 12.33 -12.20
N ALA A 505 -33.02 11.73 -12.80
CA ALA A 505 -31.67 11.71 -12.28
C ALA A 505 -31.08 13.12 -12.19
N ALA A 506 -31.25 13.95 -13.23
CA ALA A 506 -30.78 15.34 -13.26
C ALA A 506 -31.43 16.20 -12.18
N ALA A 507 -32.76 16.08 -11.99
CA ALA A 507 -33.46 16.79 -10.91
C ALA A 507 -32.94 16.38 -9.52
N SER A 508 -32.73 15.10 -9.29
CA SER A 508 -32.19 14.57 -8.04
C SER A 508 -30.73 15.03 -7.78
N ALA A 509 -29.89 14.97 -8.80
CA ALA A 509 -28.49 15.40 -8.72
C ALA A 509 -28.38 16.90 -8.46
N LEU A 510 -29.21 17.71 -9.10
CA LEU A 510 -29.29 19.16 -8.90
C LEU A 510 -29.72 19.50 -7.46
N ALA A 511 -30.70 18.81 -6.91
CA ALA A 511 -31.16 19.01 -5.52
C ALA A 511 -30.03 18.67 -4.53
N LEU A 512 -29.24 17.61 -4.80
CA LEU A 512 -28.08 17.25 -3.99
C LEU A 512 -26.98 18.30 -4.11
N LEU A 513 -26.70 18.82 -5.31
CA LEU A 513 -25.72 19.86 -5.56
C LEU A 513 -26.03 21.13 -4.70
N PHE A 514 -27.30 21.53 -4.65
CA PHE A 514 -27.75 22.66 -3.80
C PHE A 514 -27.52 22.36 -2.31
N ARG A 515 -27.84 21.16 -1.85
CA ARG A 515 -27.59 20.79 -0.44
C ARG A 515 -26.09 20.82 -0.10
N ALA A 516 -25.22 20.47 -1.07
CA ALA A 516 -23.78 20.55 -0.92
C ALA A 516 -23.21 21.98 -0.99
N GLY A 517 -24.05 22.98 -1.30
CA GLY A 517 -23.66 24.39 -1.40
C GLY A 517 -22.76 24.70 -2.60
N VAL A 518 -22.81 23.88 -3.67
CA VAL A 518 -21.96 24.03 -4.85
C VAL A 518 -22.60 24.99 -5.86
N PRO A 519 -21.86 26.04 -6.28
CA PRO A 519 -22.35 26.98 -7.29
C PRO A 519 -22.30 26.36 -8.70
N ARG A 520 -23.18 26.85 -9.57
CA ARG A 520 -23.16 26.64 -11.01
C ARG A 520 -22.70 27.89 -11.71
N VAL A 521 -21.73 27.75 -12.63
CA VAL A 521 -21.13 28.89 -13.34
C VAL A 521 -21.22 28.70 -14.85
N ASP A 522 -21.21 29.75 -15.62
CA ASP A 522 -21.20 29.71 -17.07
C ASP A 522 -19.77 29.59 -17.63
N PRO A 523 -19.60 29.19 -18.92
CA PRO A 523 -18.31 29.07 -19.56
C PRO A 523 -17.46 30.35 -19.57
N ALA A 524 -18.11 31.54 -19.60
CA ALA A 524 -17.40 32.83 -19.60
C ALA A 524 -16.71 33.06 -18.24
N THR A 525 -17.39 32.74 -17.15
CA THR A 525 -16.82 32.77 -15.80
C THR A 525 -15.63 31.85 -15.64
N VAL A 526 -15.71 30.65 -16.19
CA VAL A 526 -14.59 29.70 -16.14
C VAL A 526 -13.39 30.22 -16.94
N LYS A 527 -13.63 30.77 -18.14
CA LYS A 527 -12.57 31.43 -18.94
C LYS A 527 -11.90 32.56 -18.19
N GLN A 528 -12.69 33.40 -17.48
CA GLN A 528 -12.14 34.45 -16.63
C GLN A 528 -11.28 33.87 -15.51
N TRP A 529 -11.73 32.85 -14.80
CA TRP A 529 -10.98 32.21 -13.72
C TRP A 529 -9.65 31.60 -14.18
N LEU A 530 -9.59 31.09 -15.41
CA LEU A 530 -8.36 30.57 -15.98
C LEU A 530 -7.33 31.66 -16.32
N THR A 531 -7.75 32.95 -16.37
CA THR A 531 -6.83 34.09 -16.56
C THR A 531 -6.35 34.68 -15.23
N GLU A 532 -6.93 34.27 -14.09
CA GLU A 532 -6.49 34.74 -12.75
C GLU A 532 -5.08 34.19 -12.47
N THR A 533 -4.18 35.07 -12.02
CA THR A 533 -2.77 34.70 -11.77
C THR A 533 -2.49 34.34 -10.31
N ASP A 534 -3.43 34.63 -9.42
CA ASP A 534 -3.31 34.45 -7.96
C ASP A 534 -3.94 33.15 -7.46
N ARG A 535 -4.58 32.37 -8.34
CA ARG A 535 -5.26 31.13 -7.94
C ARG A 535 -5.20 30.01 -8.96
N ASN A 536 -4.95 28.78 -8.50
CA ASN A 536 -5.07 27.59 -9.33
C ASN A 536 -6.54 27.25 -9.61
N THR A 537 -6.85 27.00 -10.89
CA THR A 537 -8.17 26.52 -11.33
C THR A 537 -8.01 25.28 -12.19
N TYR A 538 -8.58 24.19 -11.77
CA TYR A 538 -8.65 22.93 -12.52
C TYR A 538 -9.98 22.82 -13.24
N VAL A 539 -9.97 22.29 -14.48
CA VAL A 539 -11.19 22.02 -15.24
C VAL A 539 -11.19 20.54 -15.64
N PHE A 540 -12.19 19.80 -15.18
CA PHE A 540 -12.31 18.38 -15.46
C PHE A 540 -13.56 18.03 -16.23
N ASP A 541 -13.41 17.23 -17.26
CA ASP A 541 -14.49 16.53 -17.94
C ASP A 541 -14.77 15.23 -17.17
N VAL A 542 -15.94 15.13 -16.56
CA VAL A 542 -16.31 13.97 -15.73
C VAL A 542 -17.12 12.92 -16.46
N ARG A 543 -17.27 13.08 -17.78
CA ARG A 543 -17.86 12.07 -18.67
C ARG A 543 -16.92 10.87 -18.86
N THR A 544 -17.34 9.91 -19.70
CA THR A 544 -16.48 8.77 -20.02
C THR A 544 -15.29 9.18 -20.89
N PRO A 545 -14.18 8.42 -20.88
CA PRO A 545 -13.03 8.68 -21.76
C PRO A 545 -13.41 8.66 -23.26
N GLU A 546 -14.37 7.84 -23.64
CA GLU A 546 -14.88 7.75 -25.01
C GLU A 546 -15.61 9.01 -25.45
N GLU A 547 -16.43 9.61 -24.56
CA GLU A 547 -17.11 10.89 -24.79
C GLU A 547 -16.11 12.04 -24.86
N TYR A 548 -15.12 12.06 -23.96
CA TYR A 548 -14.03 13.04 -23.99
C TYR A 548 -13.26 12.99 -25.31
N ALA A 549 -12.93 11.80 -25.79
CA ALA A 549 -12.21 11.61 -27.05
C ALA A 549 -12.99 12.08 -28.28
N GLN A 550 -14.33 12.03 -28.23
CA GLN A 550 -15.19 12.55 -29.31
C GLN A 550 -15.16 14.08 -29.39
N GLY A 551 -14.99 14.75 -28.26
CA GLY A 551 -14.87 16.19 -28.15
C GLY A 551 -15.04 16.69 -26.73
N HIS A 552 -14.21 17.66 -26.32
CA HIS A 552 -14.18 18.19 -24.96
C HIS A 552 -13.93 19.70 -24.96
N TRP A 553 -14.11 20.34 -23.79
CA TRP A 553 -13.74 21.73 -23.54
C TRP A 553 -12.20 21.90 -23.66
N SER A 554 -11.78 22.95 -24.36
CA SER A 554 -10.35 23.21 -24.57
C SER A 554 -9.62 23.43 -23.24
N GLY A 555 -8.57 22.68 -22.99
CA GLY A 555 -7.78 22.71 -21.76
C GLY A 555 -8.36 21.89 -20.59
N ALA A 556 -9.51 21.23 -20.77
CA ALA A 556 -10.03 20.32 -19.74
C ALA A 556 -9.25 19.01 -19.73
N VAL A 557 -9.17 18.41 -18.54
CA VAL A 557 -8.57 17.08 -18.34
C VAL A 557 -9.69 16.05 -18.20
N SER A 558 -9.56 14.90 -18.87
CA SER A 558 -10.47 13.77 -18.69
C SER A 558 -10.30 13.16 -17.31
N ALA A 559 -11.36 13.19 -16.50
CA ALA A 559 -11.38 12.63 -15.15
C ALA A 559 -12.79 12.12 -14.83
N PRO A 560 -13.17 10.90 -15.29
CA PRO A 560 -14.49 10.33 -15.02
C PRO A 560 -14.88 10.49 -13.56
N GLY A 561 -16.11 10.97 -13.28
CA GLY A 561 -16.46 11.52 -11.97
C GLY A 561 -16.20 10.61 -10.78
N GLY A 562 -16.44 9.29 -10.91
CA GLY A 562 -16.11 8.32 -9.87
C GLY A 562 -14.61 8.19 -9.64
N GLN A 563 -13.82 8.32 -10.72
CA GLN A 563 -12.37 8.26 -10.66
C GLN A 563 -11.78 9.54 -10.05
N LEU A 564 -12.30 10.72 -10.42
CA LEU A 564 -11.87 12.00 -9.85
C LEU A 564 -12.08 12.03 -8.33
N VAL A 565 -13.21 11.52 -7.83
CA VAL A 565 -13.48 11.41 -6.39
C VAL A 565 -12.54 10.41 -5.72
N GLN A 566 -12.26 9.29 -6.38
CA GLN A 566 -11.40 8.23 -5.86
C GLN A 566 -9.93 8.65 -5.78
N GLU A 567 -9.44 9.41 -6.76
CA GLU A 567 -8.03 9.73 -6.97
C GLU A 567 -7.75 11.24 -6.96
N THR A 568 -8.34 11.96 -5.98
CA THR A 568 -8.15 13.42 -5.87
C THR A 568 -6.68 13.81 -5.77
N ASP A 569 -5.87 13.03 -5.05
CA ASP A 569 -4.44 13.21 -4.87
C ASP A 569 -3.62 12.91 -6.15
N HIS A 570 -4.22 12.21 -7.12
CA HIS A 570 -3.61 12.02 -8.44
C HIS A 570 -3.95 13.17 -9.41
N PHE A 571 -5.19 13.69 -9.38
CA PHE A 571 -5.65 14.71 -10.33
C PHE A 571 -5.37 16.15 -9.86
N ILE A 572 -5.42 16.43 -8.55
CA ILE A 572 -5.40 17.78 -7.99
C ILE A 572 -4.19 17.89 -7.04
N GLY A 573 -3.12 18.52 -7.52
CA GLY A 573 -1.86 18.62 -6.76
C GLY A 573 -1.80 19.77 -5.77
N VAL A 574 -2.74 20.73 -5.84
CA VAL A 574 -2.73 21.92 -5.00
C VAL A 574 -3.93 21.93 -4.07
N ARG A 575 -3.69 21.74 -2.78
CA ARG A 575 -4.75 21.91 -1.77
C ARG A 575 -5.14 23.40 -1.69
N GLY A 576 -6.42 23.70 -1.51
CA GLY A 576 -6.93 25.08 -1.54
C GLY A 576 -7.31 25.61 -2.92
N ALA A 577 -6.95 24.93 -4.00
CA ALA A 577 -7.29 25.31 -5.36
C ALA A 577 -8.79 25.24 -5.66
N ARG A 578 -9.19 25.92 -6.74
CA ARG A 578 -10.54 25.86 -7.31
C ARG A 578 -10.65 24.71 -8.30
N VAL A 579 -11.76 23.98 -8.22
CA VAL A 579 -12.05 22.84 -9.10
C VAL A 579 -13.34 23.14 -9.88
N VAL A 580 -13.31 22.99 -11.18
CA VAL A 580 -14.47 23.08 -12.06
C VAL A 580 -14.71 21.73 -12.70
N VAL A 581 -15.92 21.22 -12.61
CA VAL A 581 -16.32 19.97 -13.27
C VAL A 581 -17.48 20.22 -14.22
N TYR A 582 -17.55 19.46 -15.30
CA TYR A 582 -18.66 19.54 -16.26
C TYR A 582 -19.01 18.20 -16.88
N ASP A 583 -20.22 18.12 -17.37
CA ASP A 583 -20.79 17.04 -18.16
C ASP A 583 -21.73 17.59 -19.26
N ASP A 584 -22.47 16.72 -19.92
CA ASP A 584 -23.53 17.06 -20.90
C ASP A 584 -24.93 16.55 -20.48
N ASP A 585 -25.07 15.99 -19.28
CA ASP A 585 -26.32 15.42 -18.79
C ASP A 585 -26.84 16.07 -17.48
N GLY A 586 -26.00 16.87 -16.82
CA GLY A 586 -26.31 17.55 -15.56
C GLY A 586 -26.33 16.63 -14.32
N VAL A 587 -25.99 15.36 -14.46
CA VAL A 587 -25.99 14.35 -13.39
C VAL A 587 -24.59 14.09 -12.86
N ARG A 588 -23.68 13.67 -13.75
CA ARG A 588 -22.33 13.22 -13.38
C ARG A 588 -21.51 14.33 -12.72
N ALA A 589 -21.54 15.54 -13.29
CA ALA A 589 -20.84 16.69 -12.73
C ALA A 589 -21.45 17.12 -11.38
N SER A 590 -22.78 17.15 -11.26
CA SER A 590 -23.47 17.51 -10.02
C SER A 590 -23.16 16.51 -8.90
N MET A 591 -23.14 15.22 -9.19
CA MET A 591 -22.82 14.17 -8.22
C MET A 591 -21.35 14.25 -7.79
N THR A 592 -20.43 14.37 -8.77
CA THR A 592 -19.00 14.51 -8.51
C THR A 592 -18.68 15.72 -7.66
N ALA A 593 -19.24 16.89 -8.04
CA ALA A 593 -19.04 18.14 -7.32
C ALA A 593 -19.57 18.09 -5.89
N SER A 594 -20.70 17.41 -5.66
CA SER A 594 -21.24 17.23 -4.32
C SER A 594 -20.27 16.47 -3.39
N TRP A 595 -19.59 15.45 -3.90
CA TRP A 595 -18.59 14.68 -3.14
C TRP A 595 -17.30 15.49 -2.92
N LEU A 596 -16.79 16.15 -3.96
CA LEU A 596 -15.61 17.01 -3.82
C LEU A 596 -15.81 18.15 -2.82
N ALA A 597 -16.99 18.77 -2.80
CA ALA A 597 -17.34 19.79 -1.79
C ALA A 597 -17.31 19.21 -0.37
N GLN A 598 -17.87 18.01 -0.18
CA GLN A 598 -17.83 17.29 1.10
C GLN A 598 -16.40 16.90 1.50
N MET A 599 -15.51 16.66 0.54
CA MET A 599 -14.07 16.44 0.75
C MET A 599 -13.29 17.76 0.97
N GLY A 600 -13.99 18.86 1.15
CA GLY A 600 -13.40 20.16 1.50
C GLY A 600 -12.79 20.93 0.32
N TRP A 601 -13.04 20.53 -0.93
CA TRP A 601 -12.62 21.26 -2.12
C TRP A 601 -13.54 22.47 -2.39
N GLN A 602 -12.99 23.54 -2.94
CA GLN A 602 -13.78 24.61 -3.54
C GLN A 602 -14.12 24.21 -4.97
N VAL A 603 -15.36 23.78 -5.19
CA VAL A 603 -15.80 23.24 -6.46
C VAL A 603 -16.96 24.02 -7.04
N ALA A 604 -17.03 24.09 -8.38
CA ALA A 604 -18.16 24.63 -9.13
C ALA A 604 -18.52 23.68 -10.29
N VAL A 605 -19.78 23.67 -10.69
CA VAL A 605 -20.23 22.95 -11.89
C VAL A 605 -20.39 23.95 -13.04
N MET A 606 -19.70 23.71 -14.15
CA MET A 606 -19.88 24.49 -15.36
C MET A 606 -21.17 24.02 -16.05
N LYS A 607 -22.11 24.97 -16.27
CA LYS A 607 -23.40 24.75 -16.86
C LYS A 607 -23.51 25.39 -18.25
N ASP A 608 -24.60 25.13 -18.95
CA ASP A 608 -24.93 25.75 -20.24
C ASP A 608 -23.86 25.48 -21.33
N ILE A 609 -23.23 24.34 -21.26
CA ILE A 609 -22.25 23.87 -22.23
C ILE A 609 -22.97 23.44 -23.50
N THR A 610 -22.51 23.94 -24.62
CA THR A 610 -23.06 23.60 -25.94
C THR A 610 -22.15 22.62 -26.70
N PRO A 611 -22.65 21.91 -27.71
CA PRO A 611 -21.80 21.07 -28.55
C PRO A 611 -20.65 21.82 -29.23
N GLN A 612 -20.79 23.16 -29.43
CA GLN A 612 -19.73 24.01 -29.96
C GLN A 612 -18.59 24.21 -28.97
N ASP A 613 -18.87 24.13 -27.66
CA ASP A 613 -17.85 24.22 -26.61
C ASP A 613 -17.03 22.94 -26.48
N LEU A 614 -17.56 21.81 -26.96
CA LEU A 614 -16.96 20.47 -26.88
C LEU A 614 -16.29 20.04 -28.18
N GLN A 615 -15.65 20.93 -28.90
CA GLN A 615 -15.03 20.59 -30.21
C GLN A 615 -13.54 20.31 -30.14
N SER A 616 -12.88 20.57 -29.03
CA SER A 616 -11.47 20.26 -28.87
C SER A 616 -11.24 18.74 -28.91
N LYS A 617 -10.26 18.33 -29.70
CA LYS A 617 -9.74 16.96 -29.72
C LYS A 617 -8.27 16.91 -29.34
N ASN A 618 -7.72 18.07 -28.99
CA ASN A 618 -6.32 18.19 -28.65
C ASN A 618 -6.15 17.68 -27.22
N THR A 619 -5.54 16.53 -27.09
CA THR A 619 -4.91 16.16 -25.82
C THR A 619 -3.75 17.12 -25.62
N VAL A 620 -3.80 17.92 -24.55
CA VAL A 620 -2.71 18.83 -24.11
C VAL A 620 -1.52 17.95 -23.79
N LEU A 621 -0.56 17.74 -24.71
CA LEU A 621 0.44 16.72 -24.44
C LEU A 621 1.90 17.07 -24.78
N ASP A 622 2.21 17.80 -25.81
CA ASP A 622 3.60 17.84 -26.27
C ASP A 622 4.22 19.24 -26.38
N GLU A 623 3.44 20.29 -26.45
CA GLU A 623 3.96 21.65 -26.61
C GLU A 623 4.50 22.26 -25.28
N ASP A 624 4.13 21.70 -24.14
CA ASP A 624 4.47 22.23 -22.80
C ASP A 624 5.64 21.53 -22.11
N LEU A 625 6.26 20.53 -22.74
CA LEU A 625 7.41 19.86 -22.14
C LEU A 625 8.63 20.77 -22.12
N PRO A 626 9.33 20.90 -20.98
CA PRO A 626 10.51 21.73 -20.91
C PRO A 626 11.60 21.22 -21.88
N PRO A 627 12.44 22.13 -22.44
CA PRO A 627 13.55 21.74 -23.30
C PRO A 627 14.52 20.84 -22.50
N THR A 628 15.20 19.96 -23.22
CA THR A 628 16.30 19.16 -22.67
C THR A 628 17.53 20.03 -22.40
N LEU A 629 18.36 19.62 -21.42
CA LEU A 629 19.57 20.37 -21.04
C LEU A 629 20.61 20.49 -22.18
N ALA A 630 20.59 19.54 -23.14
CA ALA A 630 21.48 19.50 -24.28
C ALA A 630 20.72 18.99 -25.50
N PRO A 631 21.21 19.30 -26.73
CA PRO A 631 20.67 18.68 -27.93
C PRO A 631 20.78 17.16 -27.87
N LEU A 632 19.72 16.49 -28.31
CA LEU A 632 19.65 15.03 -28.28
C LEU A 632 20.16 14.43 -29.59
N SER A 633 21.06 13.46 -29.48
CA SER A 633 21.31 12.52 -30.57
C SER A 633 20.13 11.56 -30.68
N VAL A 634 19.58 11.37 -31.86
CA VAL A 634 18.38 10.57 -32.08
C VAL A 634 18.65 9.34 -32.93
N VAL A 635 17.87 8.31 -32.75
CA VAL A 635 17.86 7.14 -33.62
C VAL A 635 16.41 6.75 -33.95
N ASP A 636 16.16 6.38 -35.20
CA ASP A 636 14.87 5.84 -35.64
C ASP A 636 14.77 4.33 -35.39
N PRO A 637 13.55 3.77 -35.29
CA PRO A 637 13.36 2.33 -35.04
C PRO A 637 14.02 1.40 -36.07
N PRO A 638 13.99 1.64 -37.41
CA PRO A 638 14.68 0.80 -38.38
C PRO A 638 16.21 0.76 -38.19
N THR A 639 16.83 1.89 -37.95
CA THR A 639 18.27 2.00 -37.67
C THR A 639 18.61 1.27 -36.35
N LEU A 640 17.82 1.48 -35.30
CA LEU A 640 18.02 0.77 -34.03
C LEU A 640 17.93 -0.74 -34.21
N LYS A 641 16.91 -1.24 -34.96
CA LYS A 641 16.79 -2.67 -35.25
C LYS A 641 18.04 -3.24 -35.93
N THR A 642 18.59 -2.50 -36.89
CA THR A 642 19.81 -2.88 -37.59
C THR A 642 21.00 -2.95 -36.63
N TRP A 643 21.12 -2.00 -35.71
CA TRP A 643 22.18 -1.98 -34.70
C TRP A 643 22.08 -3.11 -33.71
N LEU A 644 20.89 -3.45 -33.25
CA LEU A 644 20.65 -4.56 -32.33
C LEU A 644 20.97 -5.93 -32.95
N ALA A 645 20.87 -6.06 -34.28
CA ALA A 645 21.28 -7.26 -35.00
C ALA A 645 22.81 -7.37 -35.16
N ASN A 646 23.54 -6.27 -35.04
CA ASN A 646 24.99 -6.22 -35.25
C ASN A 646 25.75 -6.44 -33.93
N ARG A 647 26.31 -7.65 -33.75
CA ARG A 647 27.09 -8.03 -32.55
C ARG A 647 28.50 -7.43 -32.50
N SER A 648 29.02 -6.88 -33.60
CA SER A 648 30.39 -6.31 -33.67
C SER A 648 30.46 -4.92 -33.05
N ASN A 649 29.36 -4.18 -33.03
CA ASN A 649 29.27 -2.87 -32.40
C ASN A 649 28.07 -2.85 -31.42
N LEU A 650 28.33 -3.25 -30.19
CA LEU A 650 27.32 -3.53 -29.21
C LEU A 650 26.52 -2.27 -28.88
N SER A 651 25.22 -2.30 -29.21
CA SER A 651 24.20 -1.31 -28.83
C SER A 651 23.27 -1.92 -27.78
N MET A 652 22.93 -1.12 -26.77
CA MET A 652 22.07 -1.52 -25.68
C MET A 652 20.88 -0.57 -25.57
N VAL A 653 19.68 -1.11 -25.39
CA VAL A 653 18.48 -0.32 -25.11
C VAL A 653 18.25 -0.28 -23.60
N ILE A 654 17.97 0.91 -23.09
CA ILE A 654 17.57 1.14 -21.69
C ILE A 654 16.18 1.74 -21.71
N ASP A 655 15.23 1.00 -21.12
CA ASP A 655 13.86 1.46 -20.94
C ASP A 655 13.71 2.06 -19.53
N VAL A 656 13.37 3.33 -19.47
CA VAL A 656 13.14 4.11 -18.24
C VAL A 656 11.65 4.42 -18.02
N GLY A 657 10.78 3.68 -18.69
CA GLY A 657 9.33 3.76 -18.51
C GLY A 657 8.85 3.03 -17.26
N ASP A 658 7.53 2.93 -17.07
CA ASP A 658 6.98 2.20 -15.94
C ASP A 658 7.21 0.68 -16.05
N SER A 659 7.46 0.04 -14.92
CA SER A 659 7.82 -1.38 -14.86
C SER A 659 6.69 -2.30 -15.34
N ALA A 660 5.44 -1.93 -15.11
CA ALA A 660 4.29 -2.75 -15.50
C ALA A 660 4.14 -2.77 -17.02
N THR A 661 4.33 -1.63 -17.69
CA THR A 661 4.36 -1.55 -19.16
C THR A 661 5.54 -2.31 -19.74
N TYR A 662 6.73 -2.18 -19.15
CA TYR A 662 7.93 -2.93 -19.58
C TYR A 662 7.67 -4.44 -19.51
N VAL A 663 7.20 -4.97 -18.38
CA VAL A 663 6.91 -6.40 -18.22
C VAL A 663 5.87 -6.89 -19.21
N LYS A 664 4.85 -6.07 -19.48
CA LYS A 664 3.82 -6.39 -20.44
C LYS A 664 4.35 -6.37 -21.88
N ARG A 665 5.26 -5.44 -22.21
CA ARG A 665 5.79 -5.27 -23.56
C ARG A 665 6.94 -4.27 -23.65
N HIS A 666 8.13 -4.71 -24.11
CA HIS A 666 9.31 -3.89 -24.30
C HIS A 666 10.06 -4.26 -25.59
N ILE A 667 11.05 -3.44 -25.98
CA ILE A 667 11.97 -3.74 -27.10
C ILE A 667 12.82 -4.95 -26.74
N PRO A 668 12.96 -5.98 -27.61
CA PRO A 668 13.70 -7.19 -27.28
C PRO A 668 15.15 -6.92 -26.83
N GLY A 669 15.50 -7.48 -25.66
CA GLY A 669 16.82 -7.31 -25.04
C GLY A 669 17.06 -5.96 -24.36
N ALA A 670 16.05 -5.11 -24.23
CA ALA A 670 16.15 -3.87 -23.46
C ALA A 670 16.33 -4.19 -21.96
N TRP A 671 17.14 -3.39 -21.30
CA TRP A 671 17.24 -3.33 -19.86
C TRP A 671 16.25 -2.33 -19.29
N TRP A 672 15.53 -2.70 -18.25
CA TRP A 672 14.68 -1.76 -17.51
C TRP A 672 15.42 -1.17 -16.31
N LEU A 673 15.28 0.15 -16.12
CA LEU A 673 15.94 0.90 -15.08
C LEU A 673 15.11 2.09 -14.63
N LEU A 674 14.94 2.29 -13.33
CA LEU A 674 14.28 3.48 -12.78
C LEU A 674 15.14 4.72 -12.99
N ARG A 675 14.56 5.77 -13.59
CA ARG A 675 15.27 7.03 -13.80
C ARG A 675 15.76 7.63 -12.47
N SER A 676 14.99 7.54 -11.38
CA SER A 676 15.39 8.01 -10.06
C SER A 676 16.58 7.25 -9.45
N GLN A 677 16.86 6.03 -9.95
CA GLN A 677 17.97 5.18 -9.49
C GLN A 677 19.07 5.00 -10.55
N LEU A 678 19.03 5.79 -11.61
CA LEU A 678 19.90 5.65 -12.76
C LEU A 678 21.39 5.63 -12.37
N THR A 679 21.82 6.52 -11.51
CA THR A 679 23.22 6.58 -11.03
C THR A 679 23.62 5.35 -10.22
N GLN A 680 22.71 4.78 -9.44
CA GLN A 680 22.99 3.66 -8.56
C GLN A 680 22.99 2.32 -9.30
N ASP A 681 22.03 2.15 -10.21
CA ASP A 681 21.73 0.85 -10.83
C ASP A 681 22.33 0.66 -12.23
N PHE A 682 22.81 1.73 -12.86
CA PHE A 682 23.39 1.63 -14.21
C PHE A 682 24.57 0.66 -14.31
N ASN A 683 25.31 0.44 -13.22
CA ASN A 683 26.42 -0.52 -13.19
C ASN A 683 25.99 -1.97 -13.41
N ARG A 684 24.69 -2.30 -13.26
CA ARG A 684 24.10 -3.61 -13.53
C ARG A 684 23.82 -3.82 -15.03
N VAL A 685 23.72 -2.73 -15.79
CA VAL A 685 23.48 -2.80 -17.23
C VAL A 685 24.76 -3.22 -17.94
N HIS A 686 24.65 -4.11 -18.91
CA HIS A 686 25.80 -4.58 -19.66
C HIS A 686 26.52 -3.41 -20.38
N LYS A 687 27.86 -3.48 -20.44
CA LYS A 687 28.67 -2.46 -21.12
C LYS A 687 28.44 -2.53 -22.62
N ALA A 688 28.25 -1.35 -23.22
CA ALA A 688 28.05 -1.17 -24.66
C ALA A 688 28.86 0.03 -25.16
N ASN A 689 28.99 0.14 -26.49
CA ASN A 689 29.57 1.29 -27.13
C ASN A 689 28.52 2.38 -27.38
N ARG A 690 27.25 2.01 -27.32
CA ARG A 690 26.11 2.87 -27.59
C ARG A 690 24.94 2.45 -26.71
N TYR A 691 24.33 3.43 -26.07
CA TYR A 691 23.09 3.23 -25.31
C TYR A 691 21.96 4.02 -25.96
N VAL A 692 20.80 3.39 -26.10
CA VAL A 692 19.58 4.02 -26.62
C VAL A 692 18.54 4.03 -25.51
N LEU A 693 18.15 5.23 -25.11
CA LEU A 693 17.13 5.43 -24.07
C LEU A 693 15.74 5.46 -24.69
N THR A 694 14.84 4.71 -24.09
CA THR A 694 13.43 4.61 -24.47
C THR A 694 12.51 4.65 -23.25
N CYS A 695 11.23 4.86 -23.48
CA CYS A 695 10.12 4.62 -22.56
C CYS A 695 8.86 4.37 -23.39
N GLY A 696 7.68 4.28 -22.80
CA GLY A 696 6.44 4.00 -23.53
C GLY A 696 6.24 4.84 -24.78
N ASP A 697 6.32 6.17 -24.63
CA ASP A 697 6.10 7.20 -25.67
C ASP A 697 7.32 8.07 -25.98
N GLY A 698 8.47 7.82 -25.37
CA GLY A 698 9.70 8.59 -25.53
C GLY A 698 9.80 9.84 -24.66
N ARG A 699 8.76 10.25 -23.93
CA ARG A 699 8.72 11.55 -23.22
C ARG A 699 9.64 11.60 -22.00
N ILE A 700 9.65 10.57 -21.17
CA ILE A 700 10.52 10.49 -19.98
C ILE A 700 11.99 10.27 -20.39
N SER A 701 12.22 9.37 -21.34
CA SER A 701 13.57 8.94 -21.74
C SER A 701 14.41 10.06 -22.34
N ARG A 702 13.80 11.12 -22.90
CA ARG A 702 14.55 12.27 -23.43
C ARG A 702 15.34 13.02 -22.34
N TYR A 703 14.85 13.05 -21.10
CA TYR A 703 15.54 13.72 -19.99
C TYR A 703 16.62 12.84 -19.39
N ALA A 704 16.43 11.53 -19.38
CA ALA A 704 17.40 10.56 -18.87
C ALA A 704 18.71 10.52 -19.68
N VAL A 705 18.72 10.98 -20.94
CA VAL A 705 19.93 11.07 -21.77
C VAL A 705 21.00 11.93 -21.10
N ALA A 706 20.62 13.12 -20.63
CA ALA A 706 21.55 14.05 -19.99
C ALA A 706 22.06 13.55 -18.62
N GLU A 707 21.25 12.72 -17.94
CA GLU A 707 21.58 12.11 -16.65
C GLU A 707 22.52 10.90 -16.81
N LEU A 708 22.37 10.13 -17.88
CA LEU A 708 23.23 8.99 -18.18
C LEU A 708 24.61 9.41 -18.71
N GLN A 709 24.69 10.45 -19.53
CA GLN A 709 25.93 10.85 -20.20
C GLN A 709 27.15 11.02 -19.28
N PRO A 710 27.05 11.66 -18.09
CA PRO A 710 28.16 11.83 -17.16
C PRO A 710 28.67 10.52 -16.53
N LEU A 711 27.86 9.46 -16.55
CA LEU A 711 28.21 8.16 -15.96
C LEU A 711 29.06 7.30 -16.91
N LEU A 712 29.22 7.76 -18.15
CA LEU A 712 29.86 6.98 -19.22
C LEU A 712 31.30 7.43 -19.44
N ARG A 713 32.12 6.48 -19.89
CA ARG A 713 33.48 6.79 -20.36
C ARG A 713 33.44 7.58 -21.65
N PRO A 714 34.45 8.39 -21.96
CA PRO A 714 34.58 9.10 -23.23
C PRO A 714 34.45 8.16 -24.43
N GLY A 715 33.73 8.58 -25.45
CA GLY A 715 33.52 7.85 -26.69
C GLY A 715 32.33 6.90 -26.73
N VAL A 716 31.59 6.76 -25.62
CA VAL A 716 30.31 6.03 -25.60
C VAL A 716 29.18 6.96 -26.01
N GLU A 717 28.38 6.54 -26.99
CA GLU A 717 27.25 7.29 -27.51
C GLU A 717 26.00 7.07 -26.68
N VAL A 718 25.24 8.13 -26.39
CA VAL A 718 23.88 8.04 -25.80
C VAL A 718 22.91 8.69 -26.79
N LEU A 719 21.87 7.96 -27.12
CA LEU A 719 20.84 8.40 -28.07
C LEU A 719 19.43 8.25 -27.43
N TRP A 720 18.52 9.00 -27.96
CA TRP A 720 17.10 8.94 -27.65
C TRP A 720 16.31 8.32 -28.80
N LEU A 721 15.35 7.45 -28.48
CA LEU A 721 14.38 6.92 -29.42
C LEU A 721 13.09 7.78 -29.38
N PRO A 722 12.89 8.71 -30.33
CA PRO A 722 11.66 9.50 -30.41
C PRO A 722 10.42 8.61 -30.52
N GLY A 723 9.36 8.92 -29.77
CA GLY A 723 8.14 8.10 -29.71
C GLY A 723 8.31 6.75 -29.02
N GLY A 724 9.49 6.45 -28.50
CA GLY A 724 9.76 5.33 -27.61
C GLY A 724 9.33 3.96 -28.12
N ASN A 725 8.85 3.11 -27.20
CA ASN A 725 8.35 1.77 -27.53
C ASN A 725 7.14 1.80 -28.48
N ALA A 726 6.33 2.86 -28.44
CA ALA A 726 5.20 3.03 -29.35
C ALA A 726 5.67 3.19 -30.80
N ALA A 727 6.73 3.99 -31.06
CA ALA A 727 7.32 4.15 -32.39
C ALA A 727 7.94 2.84 -32.90
N TRP A 728 8.60 2.07 -32.03
CA TRP A 728 9.11 0.73 -32.37
C TRP A 728 8.00 -0.21 -32.84
N GLN A 729 6.86 -0.20 -32.15
CA GLN A 729 5.69 -1.01 -32.53
C GLN A 729 5.02 -0.53 -33.81
N ALA A 730 4.88 0.80 -33.96
CA ALA A 730 4.31 1.40 -35.14
C ALA A 730 5.15 1.06 -36.41
N ALA A 731 6.46 0.85 -36.26
CA ALA A 731 7.34 0.35 -37.32
C ALA A 731 7.16 -1.17 -37.61
N GLY A 732 6.25 -1.85 -36.92
CA GLY A 732 5.94 -3.26 -37.14
C GLY A 732 6.95 -4.24 -36.53
N PHE A 733 7.78 -3.82 -35.60
CA PHE A 733 8.80 -4.68 -35.00
C PHE A 733 8.27 -5.46 -33.81
N SER A 734 8.79 -6.70 -33.63
CA SER A 734 8.44 -7.56 -32.52
C SER A 734 8.83 -6.96 -31.18
N THR A 735 8.05 -7.28 -30.15
CA THR A 735 8.30 -6.93 -28.76
C THR A 735 8.54 -8.19 -27.91
N GLN A 736 9.17 -8.00 -26.77
CA GLN A 736 9.40 -9.03 -25.74
C GLN A 736 8.49 -8.75 -24.54
N GLN A 737 8.16 -9.81 -23.79
CA GLN A 737 7.42 -9.75 -22.53
C GLN A 737 8.25 -10.40 -21.43
N GLY A 738 7.92 -10.07 -20.18
CA GLY A 738 8.49 -10.69 -19.00
C GLY A 738 9.45 -9.80 -18.23
N GLU A 739 9.96 -10.31 -17.13
CA GLU A 739 10.81 -9.61 -16.16
C GLU A 739 12.32 -9.76 -16.43
N SER A 740 12.71 -10.06 -17.66
CA SER A 740 14.11 -10.17 -18.05
C SER A 740 14.79 -8.79 -18.01
N TYR A 741 16.07 -8.77 -17.61
CA TYR A 741 16.92 -7.57 -17.63
C TYR A 741 16.40 -6.39 -16.79
N LEU A 742 15.94 -6.65 -15.56
CA LEU A 742 15.61 -5.61 -14.58
C LEU A 742 16.90 -5.18 -13.86
N ALA A 743 17.34 -3.94 -14.08
CA ALA A 743 18.49 -3.37 -13.36
C ALA A 743 18.05 -2.75 -12.02
N SER A 744 16.86 -2.18 -11.95
CA SER A 744 16.28 -1.61 -10.74
C SER A 744 15.17 -2.50 -10.15
N PRO A 745 14.88 -2.39 -8.86
CA PRO A 745 13.69 -3.01 -8.26
C PRO A 745 12.42 -2.30 -8.76
N ARG A 746 11.33 -3.05 -8.88
CA ARG A 746 10.03 -2.56 -9.34
C ARG A 746 9.27 -1.87 -8.20
N ILE A 747 9.72 -0.68 -7.81
CA ILE A 747 9.13 0.16 -6.76
C ILE A 747 8.36 1.37 -7.29
N ASP A 748 8.29 1.52 -8.60
CA ASP A 748 7.56 2.56 -9.31
C ASP A 748 6.05 2.37 -9.31
N HIS A 749 5.58 1.22 -8.85
CA HIS A 749 4.16 0.91 -8.73
C HIS A 749 3.87 0.20 -7.40
N TYR A 750 2.87 0.71 -6.69
CA TYR A 750 2.36 0.05 -5.49
C TYR A 750 1.46 -1.13 -5.87
N ARG A 751 1.89 -2.33 -5.53
CA ARG A 751 1.06 -3.54 -5.69
C ARG A 751 -0.02 -3.56 -4.62
N ARG A 752 -1.24 -3.44 -5.05
CA ARG A 752 -2.39 -3.56 -4.15
C ARG A 752 -2.51 -5.01 -3.66
N PRO A 753 -3.10 -5.23 -2.46
CA PRO A 753 -3.20 -6.57 -1.88
C PRO A 753 -3.83 -7.65 -2.76
N TYR A 754 -4.68 -7.26 -3.71
CA TYR A 754 -5.33 -8.16 -4.66
C TYR A 754 -4.57 -8.34 -6.00
N GLU A 755 -3.43 -7.71 -6.18
CA GLU A 755 -2.60 -7.79 -7.39
C GLU A 755 -1.41 -8.75 -7.24
N GLY A 756 -1.21 -9.33 -6.03
CA GLY A 756 -0.14 -10.28 -5.74
C GLY A 756 -0.58 -11.73 -5.85
N SER A 757 0.36 -12.64 -6.08
CA SER A 757 0.14 -14.09 -6.05
C SER A 757 0.38 -14.70 -4.67
N ASP A 758 1.07 -13.98 -3.79
CA ASP A 758 1.60 -14.51 -2.54
C ASP A 758 0.78 -14.01 -1.35
N ASN A 759 0.16 -14.92 -0.61
CA ASN A 759 -0.63 -14.64 0.59
C ASN A 759 -1.80 -13.65 0.41
N LEU A 760 -2.49 -13.74 -0.70
CA LEU A 760 -3.58 -12.84 -1.10
C LEU A 760 -4.61 -12.59 0.01
N GLY A 761 -5.00 -13.63 0.75
CA GLY A 761 -6.02 -13.54 1.81
C GLY A 761 -5.59 -12.68 2.99
N LEU A 762 -4.36 -12.88 3.50
CA LEU A 762 -3.86 -12.10 4.64
C LEU A 762 -3.61 -10.63 4.26
N ALA A 763 -3.06 -10.39 3.08
CA ALA A 763 -2.85 -9.03 2.59
C ALA A 763 -4.18 -8.29 2.42
N MET A 764 -5.21 -8.96 1.89
CA MET A 764 -6.57 -8.42 1.78
C MET A 764 -7.19 -8.12 3.15
N GLN A 765 -7.04 -9.02 4.13
CA GLN A 765 -7.57 -8.80 5.48
C GLN A 765 -6.84 -7.63 6.16
N ALA A 766 -5.53 -7.60 6.15
CA ALA A 766 -4.73 -6.51 6.72
C ALA A 766 -5.05 -5.15 6.09
N TYR A 767 -5.38 -5.14 4.79
CA TYR A 767 -5.85 -3.95 4.10
C TYR A 767 -7.20 -3.47 4.62
N LEU A 768 -8.16 -4.38 4.84
CA LEU A 768 -9.47 -4.05 5.39
C LEU A 768 -9.37 -3.54 6.83
N ASP A 769 -8.55 -4.20 7.64
CA ASP A 769 -8.33 -3.81 9.05
C ASP A 769 -7.72 -2.41 9.15
N TRP A 770 -6.75 -2.10 8.28
CA TRP A 770 -6.18 -0.77 8.20
C TRP A 770 -7.22 0.30 7.83
N GLN A 771 -8.11 0.03 6.86
CA GLN A 771 -9.15 1.00 6.46
C GLN A 771 -10.06 1.37 7.63
N HIS A 772 -10.43 0.43 8.50
CA HIS A 772 -11.27 0.70 9.66
C HIS A 772 -10.65 1.70 10.66
N GLY A 773 -9.32 1.82 10.72
CA GLY A 773 -8.60 2.79 11.55
C GLY A 773 -8.54 4.22 11.00
N LEU A 774 -8.95 4.44 9.74
CA LEU A 774 -8.75 5.72 9.05
C LEU A 774 -9.56 6.88 9.65
N VAL A 775 -10.75 6.63 10.22
CA VAL A 775 -11.57 7.69 10.84
C VAL A 775 -10.88 8.27 12.08
N GLU A 776 -10.31 7.44 12.93
CA GLU A 776 -9.55 7.90 14.09
C GLU A 776 -8.25 8.62 13.66
N GLN A 777 -7.60 8.12 12.62
CA GLN A 777 -6.40 8.75 12.06
C GLN A 777 -6.69 10.14 11.49
N LEU A 778 -7.82 10.32 10.76
CA LEU A 778 -8.30 11.64 10.33
C LEU A 778 -8.52 12.62 11.50
N GLN A 779 -9.07 12.13 12.62
CA GLN A 779 -9.30 12.98 13.80
C GLN A 779 -7.98 13.47 14.41
N ARG A 780 -6.93 12.62 14.44
CA ARG A 780 -5.60 13.02 14.92
C ARG A 780 -4.92 13.99 13.95
N ASP A 781 -5.02 13.76 12.65
CA ASP A 781 -4.50 14.66 11.62
C ASP A 781 -5.16 16.06 11.68
N GLY A 782 -6.50 16.11 11.66
CA GLY A 782 -7.31 17.31 11.81
C GLY A 782 -7.20 18.35 10.68
N THR A 783 -6.52 18.07 9.56
CA THR A 783 -6.36 19.02 8.43
C THR A 783 -7.37 18.79 7.31
N HIS A 784 -8.19 17.77 7.38
CA HIS A 784 -8.97 17.26 6.23
C HIS A 784 -10.14 18.14 5.79
N HIS A 785 -10.79 18.87 6.69
CA HIS A 785 -12.00 19.69 6.41
C HIS A 785 -13.18 18.91 5.78
N PHE A 786 -13.24 17.60 5.93
CA PHE A 786 -14.33 16.78 5.40
C PHE A 786 -15.64 17.07 6.13
N LYS A 787 -16.74 17.10 5.36
CA LYS A 787 -18.10 17.27 5.85
C LYS A 787 -19.01 16.31 5.11
N VAL A 788 -19.77 15.51 5.83
CA VAL A 788 -20.74 14.57 5.24
C VAL A 788 -22.15 15.16 5.36
N ILE A 789 -22.89 15.23 4.24
CA ILE A 789 -24.26 15.80 4.15
C ILE A 789 -25.32 14.72 4.03
#